data_a1bd436c4bddb65f9514c484603644ec
#
_entry.id   a1bd436c4bddb65f9514c484603644ec
#
_cell.length_a   1.000
_cell.length_b   1.000
_cell.length_c   1.000
_cell.angle_alpha   90.00
_cell.angle_beta   90.00
_cell.angle_gamma   90.00
#
_symmetry.space_group_name_H-M   'P 1'
#
loop_
_entity.id
_entity.type
_entity.pdbx_description
1 polymer ?
#
loop_
_entity_poly.entity_id
_entity_poly.type
_entity_poly.pdbx_seq_one_letter_code
_entity_poly.pdbx_strand_id
1 'polypeptide(L)'
;EEESSALARSRDAFDDDDDDDDARRRRRRRATGRRATTAATAFERTVAAWTAKDLTANAREGEGGRMVAARATYASADAWYATCEALAYEEARATTAAATSRGRGEAFDAEVVETRASDGFVELSARRVGGEKTARRGGDDADWRRPATVVLLRRADDETRSALALVRGRGDARGADVVPLLAKRSRIFDDVEGVEFKAVALASLVSYQRMAHACFVRPRVAFAHQIVGAKRATHIKFSDSDDDDDERVDGKSGVESDDESSCDEREGEYVLPLNASQRRALRRFFARDGHFDQLQMVQGPPGCGKTHFIVSLLAVLAAKKQRVLVCAPSNKAVCVVMELYLRTCGEDAAPCVLTGAEDTLREASSVDGGAMDYFIFERCNVIASSFRRSFVSGGDGIRESAKAARRALESIAPSFCKGVVAEGLSAVAAMDDEASMRARGEEIAREIEKGSGRGERSDEFAREALNRASLVFCTLASAGQSIMSSLEQPDALVVDEAAQALEPEIAIPFLRYPRKALLVGDPAQLPATLISEIARRHGHATSLMERLMSANAERASLLDTQYRMHPSIASWPAAQFYGGRLANADHVLTRNLPQGLSSSVPSYAFVDVASVESGGVGKSKWNQREADVACALIRALKTKSPTLFVVCITFYSAQVRAIARALQRAGVRDVAVHSVDSFQGSEADVVVCSAVRSNAKANVGFLSDKRRLNVALTRAKYSSIVLGSRDTLSRCGVDALRSLVEDAAARDVIVSEHDIVRRIIRN
;
A
#
# COMPACT_ATOMS: atom_id res chain seq x y z
N GLU A 1 38.38 40.76 -32.49
CA GLU A 1 37.00 40.75 -33.05
C GLU A 1 36.54 39.37 -33.48
N GLU A 2 37.43 38.45 -33.88
CA GLU A 2 37.04 37.08 -34.27
C GLU A 2 36.79 36.17 -33.08
N GLU A 3 37.38 36.39 -31.91
CA GLU A 3 37.09 35.57 -30.69
C GLU A 3 35.78 35.97 -29.99
N SER A 4 35.29 37.19 -30.17
CA SER A 4 33.99 37.62 -29.65
C SER A 4 32.78 37.06 -30.42
N SER A 5 32.95 36.69 -31.68
CA SER A 5 31.87 36.13 -32.51
C SER A 5 31.67 34.63 -32.33
N ALA A 6 32.67 33.92 -31.84
CA ALA A 6 32.60 32.47 -31.51
C ALA A 6 31.87 32.19 -30.19
N LEU A 7 32.00 33.11 -29.20
CA LEU A 7 31.29 33.00 -27.91
C LEU A 7 29.81 33.38 -27.98
N ALA A 8 29.40 34.21 -28.93
CA ALA A 8 27.99 34.53 -29.17
C ALA A 8 27.22 33.39 -29.86
N ARG A 9 27.89 32.65 -30.76
CA ARG A 9 27.25 31.52 -31.47
C ARG A 9 27.11 30.24 -30.59
N SER A 10 27.78 30.15 -29.46
CA SER A 10 27.66 29.01 -28.54
C SER A 10 26.57 29.23 -27.49
N ARG A 11 26.00 30.41 -27.32
CA ARG A 11 24.90 30.69 -26.42
C ARG A 11 23.52 30.43 -27.04
N ASP A 12 23.39 30.65 -28.34
CA ASP A 12 22.11 30.44 -29.05
C ASP A 12 21.81 28.95 -29.35
N ALA A 13 22.82 28.07 -29.23
CA ALA A 13 22.65 26.62 -29.45
C ALA A 13 22.20 25.84 -28.20
N PHE A 14 22.17 26.48 -27.01
CA PHE A 14 21.72 25.83 -25.75
C PHE A 14 20.26 26.17 -25.36
N ASP A 15 19.67 27.22 -25.91
CA ASP A 15 18.30 27.63 -25.59
C ASP A 15 17.24 26.97 -26.50
N ASP A 16 17.60 26.43 -27.67
CA ASP A 16 16.67 25.76 -28.59
C ASP A 16 16.34 24.30 -28.19
N ASP A 17 17.16 23.63 -27.40
CA ASP A 17 16.92 22.25 -26.95
C ASP A 17 15.87 22.15 -25.81
N ASP A 18 15.73 23.19 -24.98
CA ASP A 18 14.75 23.20 -23.87
C ASP A 18 13.32 23.45 -24.36
N ASP A 19 13.11 24.24 -25.40
CA ASP A 19 11.79 24.48 -25.98
C ASP A 19 11.25 23.28 -26.76
N ASP A 20 12.09 22.51 -27.42
CA ASP A 20 11.69 21.28 -28.12
C ASP A 20 11.37 20.14 -27.16
N ASP A 21 12.03 20.09 -26.00
CA ASP A 21 11.74 19.10 -24.95
C ASP A 21 10.42 19.40 -24.23
N ASP A 22 10.09 20.66 -24.00
CA ASP A 22 8.79 21.06 -23.44
C ASP A 22 7.63 20.87 -24.44
N ALA A 23 7.86 21.13 -25.71
CA ALA A 23 6.91 20.83 -26.79
C ALA A 23 6.68 19.31 -26.95
N ARG A 24 7.73 18.48 -26.84
CA ARG A 24 7.63 17.01 -26.81
C ARG A 24 6.90 16.53 -25.57
N ARG A 25 7.13 17.14 -24.38
CA ARG A 25 6.40 16.86 -23.14
C ARG A 25 4.92 17.21 -23.26
N ARG A 26 4.55 18.36 -23.83
CA ARG A 26 3.15 18.77 -24.08
C ARG A 26 2.46 17.84 -25.08
N ARG A 27 3.14 17.40 -26.15
CA ARG A 27 2.61 16.41 -27.10
C ARG A 27 2.39 15.05 -26.44
N ARG A 28 3.32 14.58 -25.60
CA ARG A 28 3.18 13.35 -24.82
C ARG A 28 1.99 13.44 -23.84
N ARG A 29 1.84 14.55 -23.09
CA ARG A 29 0.69 14.78 -22.20
C ARG A 29 -0.64 14.77 -22.94
N ARG A 30 -0.75 15.42 -24.12
CA ARG A 30 -1.96 15.40 -24.96
C ARG A 30 -2.27 14.00 -25.52
N ALA A 31 -1.27 13.27 -25.96
CA ALA A 31 -1.43 11.90 -26.45
C ALA A 31 -1.84 10.94 -25.32
N THR A 32 -1.27 11.10 -24.13
CA THR A 32 -1.63 10.34 -22.94
C THR A 32 -3.05 10.64 -22.50
N GLY A 33 -3.46 11.92 -22.51
CA GLY A 33 -4.82 12.33 -22.17
C GLY A 33 -5.88 11.75 -23.13
N ARG A 34 -5.63 11.75 -24.45
CA ARG A 34 -6.54 11.12 -25.43
C ARG A 34 -6.61 9.60 -25.26
N ARG A 35 -5.47 8.93 -25.05
CA ARG A 35 -5.44 7.48 -24.74
C ARG A 35 -6.13 7.16 -23.43
N ALA A 36 -5.99 8.03 -22.42
CA ALA A 36 -6.64 7.92 -21.13
C ALA A 36 -8.16 7.88 -21.23
N THR A 37 -8.76 8.82 -21.98
CA THR A 37 -10.20 8.86 -22.19
C THR A 37 -10.70 7.62 -22.91
N THR A 38 -9.94 7.13 -23.91
CA THR A 38 -10.29 5.90 -24.65
C THR A 38 -10.21 4.66 -23.76
N ALA A 39 -9.21 4.57 -22.89
CA ALA A 39 -9.04 3.44 -21.96
C ALA A 39 -10.16 3.40 -20.89
N ALA A 40 -10.50 4.55 -20.29
CA ALA A 40 -11.58 4.64 -19.33
C ALA A 40 -12.91 4.23 -19.98
N THR A 41 -13.19 4.71 -21.20
CA THR A 41 -14.39 4.33 -21.94
C THR A 41 -14.42 2.84 -22.29
N ALA A 42 -13.28 2.24 -22.64
CA ALA A 42 -13.19 0.79 -22.91
C ALA A 42 -13.49 -0.05 -21.65
N PHE A 43 -12.91 0.33 -20.52
CA PHE A 43 -13.19 -0.32 -19.24
C PHE A 43 -14.67 -0.21 -18.85
N GLU A 44 -15.24 1.00 -18.91
CA GLU A 44 -16.65 1.26 -18.60
C GLU A 44 -17.59 0.43 -19.45
N ARG A 45 -17.36 0.38 -20.77
CA ARG A 45 -18.18 -0.41 -21.71
C ARG A 45 -18.06 -1.91 -21.43
N THR A 46 -16.86 -2.41 -21.12
CA THR A 46 -16.65 -3.82 -20.78
C THR A 46 -17.43 -4.20 -19.51
N VAL A 47 -17.31 -3.41 -18.45
CA VAL A 47 -18.01 -3.65 -17.18
C VAL A 47 -19.52 -3.54 -17.35
N ALA A 48 -19.99 -2.51 -18.04
CA ALA A 48 -21.42 -2.30 -18.31
C ALA A 48 -22.03 -3.39 -19.21
N ALA A 49 -21.20 -4.09 -19.98
CA ALA A 49 -21.64 -5.21 -20.83
C ALA A 49 -21.85 -6.53 -20.08
N TRP A 50 -21.36 -6.64 -18.84
CA TRP A 50 -21.50 -7.87 -18.05
C TRP A 50 -22.96 -8.20 -17.77
N THR A 51 -23.28 -9.49 -17.79
CA THR A 51 -24.58 -10.08 -17.46
C THR A 51 -24.48 -10.90 -16.17
N ALA A 52 -25.62 -11.32 -15.64
CA ALA A 52 -25.64 -12.24 -14.49
C ALA A 52 -24.84 -13.54 -14.75
N LYS A 53 -24.76 -14.01 -16.00
CA LYS A 53 -23.96 -15.18 -16.38
C LYS A 53 -22.46 -14.92 -16.23
N ASP A 54 -21.99 -13.75 -16.60
CA ASP A 54 -20.57 -13.36 -16.50
C ASP A 54 -20.12 -13.25 -15.05
N LEU A 55 -21.06 -13.05 -14.13
CA LEU A 55 -20.81 -12.97 -12.68
C LEU A 55 -20.94 -14.30 -11.96
N THR A 56 -21.33 -15.39 -12.63
CA THR A 56 -21.38 -16.70 -11.97
C THR A 56 -19.98 -17.25 -11.70
N ALA A 57 -19.79 -17.94 -10.57
CA ALA A 57 -18.49 -18.47 -10.15
C ALA A 57 -17.90 -19.50 -11.14
N ASN A 58 -18.72 -20.03 -12.03
CA ASN A 58 -18.37 -21.01 -13.05
C ASN A 58 -18.40 -20.42 -14.47
N ALA A 59 -18.26 -19.10 -14.64
CA ALA A 59 -18.08 -18.54 -15.98
C ALA A 59 -16.92 -19.30 -16.66
N ARG A 60 -17.26 -20.04 -17.71
CA ARG A 60 -16.32 -20.94 -18.39
C ARG A 60 -15.20 -20.10 -19.00
N GLU A 61 -13.96 -20.62 -18.88
CA GLU A 61 -12.83 -20.14 -19.66
C GLU A 61 -13.25 -20.08 -21.14
N GLY A 62 -13.68 -18.93 -21.65
CA GLY A 62 -14.03 -18.83 -23.07
C GLY A 62 -14.88 -17.66 -23.50
N GLU A 63 -15.69 -17.03 -22.63
CA GLU A 63 -16.66 -16.00 -23.09
C GLU A 63 -16.30 -14.55 -22.72
N GLY A 64 -15.26 -14.32 -21.91
CA GLY A 64 -14.88 -12.98 -21.45
C GLY A 64 -13.38 -12.72 -21.45
N GLY A 65 -12.72 -12.73 -22.61
CA GLY A 65 -11.30 -12.43 -22.71
C GLY A 65 -10.41 -13.55 -22.15
N ARG A 66 -9.54 -14.12 -22.97
CA ARG A 66 -8.63 -15.18 -22.55
C ARG A 66 -7.68 -14.66 -21.47
N MET A 67 -7.84 -15.15 -20.22
CA MET A 67 -6.79 -14.98 -19.23
C MET A 67 -5.48 -15.54 -19.75
N VAL A 68 -4.46 -14.72 -19.82
CA VAL A 68 -3.11 -15.11 -20.18
C VAL A 68 -2.38 -15.53 -18.92
N ALA A 69 -1.72 -16.69 -18.94
CA ALA A 69 -0.92 -17.14 -17.81
C ALA A 69 0.23 -16.17 -17.49
N ALA A 70 0.44 -15.90 -16.19
CA ALA A 70 1.60 -15.15 -15.74
C ALA A 70 2.89 -15.91 -16.12
N ARG A 71 3.90 -15.20 -16.57
CA ARG A 71 5.17 -15.76 -17.04
C ARG A 71 6.32 -15.27 -16.19
N ALA A 72 7.35 -16.09 -16.04
CA ALA A 72 8.59 -15.67 -15.38
C ALA A 72 9.28 -14.52 -16.15
N THR A 73 9.22 -14.58 -17.49
CA THR A 73 9.76 -13.56 -18.40
C THR A 73 8.76 -13.26 -19.51
N TYR A 74 8.81 -12.05 -20.05
CA TYR A 74 7.97 -11.60 -21.16
C TYR A 74 8.84 -11.22 -22.36
N ALA A 75 8.31 -11.42 -23.57
CA ALA A 75 9.00 -11.07 -24.82
C ALA A 75 9.19 -9.53 -24.96
N SER A 76 8.29 -8.75 -24.40
CA SER A 76 8.34 -7.29 -24.43
C SER A 76 7.56 -6.69 -23.27
N ALA A 77 7.77 -5.40 -23.00
CA ALA A 77 6.95 -4.64 -22.04
C ALA A 77 5.47 -4.60 -22.48
N ASP A 78 5.18 -4.52 -23.78
CA ASP A 78 3.81 -4.56 -24.29
C ASP A 78 3.10 -5.87 -23.97
N ALA A 79 3.80 -7.01 -24.04
CA ALA A 79 3.27 -8.31 -23.66
C ALA A 79 2.98 -8.40 -22.15
N TRP A 80 3.84 -7.79 -21.32
CA TRP A 80 3.61 -7.69 -19.90
C TRP A 80 2.37 -6.84 -19.58
N TYR A 81 2.27 -5.63 -20.17
CA TYR A 81 1.11 -4.76 -19.98
C TYR A 81 -0.20 -5.41 -20.42
N ALA A 82 -0.20 -6.13 -21.55
CA ALA A 82 -1.39 -6.85 -22.04
C ALA A 82 -1.84 -7.94 -21.04
N THR A 83 -0.89 -8.65 -20.43
CA THR A 83 -1.18 -9.65 -19.40
C THR A 83 -1.76 -9.01 -18.13
N CYS A 84 -1.17 -7.89 -17.68
CA CYS A 84 -1.65 -7.13 -16.54
C CYS A 84 -3.06 -6.51 -16.77
N GLU A 85 -3.34 -6.06 -18.01
CA GLU A 85 -4.65 -5.54 -18.38
C GLU A 85 -5.73 -6.62 -18.25
N ALA A 86 -5.48 -7.82 -18.79
CA ALA A 86 -6.39 -8.95 -18.68
C ALA A 86 -6.68 -9.32 -17.20
N LEU A 87 -5.65 -9.26 -16.33
CA LEU A 87 -5.81 -9.49 -14.89
C LEU A 87 -6.68 -8.41 -14.23
N ALA A 88 -6.51 -7.14 -14.59
CA ALA A 88 -7.32 -6.05 -14.02
C ALA A 88 -8.81 -6.23 -14.32
N TYR A 89 -9.18 -6.64 -15.52
CA TYR A 89 -10.56 -6.94 -15.89
C TYR A 89 -11.10 -8.16 -15.14
N GLU A 90 -10.33 -9.24 -15.03
CA GLU A 90 -10.77 -10.45 -14.33
C GLU A 90 -10.96 -10.22 -12.84
N GLU A 91 -10.09 -9.49 -12.17
CA GLU A 91 -10.25 -9.13 -10.76
C GLU A 91 -11.48 -8.22 -10.53
N ALA A 92 -11.73 -7.26 -11.44
CA ALA A 92 -12.93 -6.44 -11.41
C ALA A 92 -14.21 -7.31 -11.52
N ARG A 93 -14.23 -8.27 -12.44
CA ARG A 93 -15.31 -9.22 -12.61
C ARG A 93 -15.52 -10.07 -11.37
N ALA A 94 -14.45 -10.66 -10.83
CA ALA A 94 -14.50 -11.50 -9.64
C ALA A 94 -14.99 -10.73 -8.41
N THR A 95 -14.55 -9.48 -8.26
CA THR A 95 -14.99 -8.58 -7.18
C THR A 95 -16.49 -8.32 -7.25
N THR A 96 -17.00 -8.00 -8.43
CA THR A 96 -18.44 -7.77 -8.67
C THR A 96 -19.26 -9.05 -8.41
N ALA A 97 -18.78 -10.20 -8.88
CA ALA A 97 -19.42 -11.50 -8.65
C ALA A 97 -19.46 -11.85 -7.15
N ALA A 98 -18.39 -11.61 -6.42
CA ALA A 98 -18.32 -11.84 -4.97
C ALA A 98 -19.28 -10.92 -4.20
N ALA A 99 -19.44 -9.66 -4.61
CA ALA A 99 -20.38 -8.73 -4.01
C ALA A 99 -21.84 -9.15 -4.28
N THR A 100 -22.15 -9.56 -5.51
CA THR A 100 -23.49 -10.06 -5.89
C THR A 100 -23.89 -11.29 -5.08
N SER A 101 -22.98 -12.25 -4.91
CA SER A 101 -23.27 -13.50 -4.19
C SER A 101 -23.43 -13.33 -2.67
N ARG A 102 -22.85 -12.27 -2.10
CA ARG A 102 -22.95 -11.98 -0.66
C ARG A 102 -24.21 -11.22 -0.27
N GLY A 103 -25.00 -10.73 -1.25
CA GLY A 103 -26.16 -9.89 -1.00
C GLY A 103 -25.83 -8.61 -0.23
N ARG A 104 -24.59 -8.11 -0.34
CA ARG A 104 -24.15 -6.90 0.36
C ARG A 104 -24.60 -5.66 -0.40
N GLY A 105 -25.20 -4.75 0.32
CA GLY A 105 -25.70 -3.45 -0.13
C GLY A 105 -27.14 -3.24 0.33
N GLU A 106 -27.42 -2.12 0.98
CA GLU A 106 -28.81 -1.71 1.21
C GLU A 106 -29.45 -1.35 -0.14
N ALA A 107 -30.62 -1.93 -0.42
CA ALA A 107 -31.41 -1.53 -1.56
C ALA A 107 -32.00 -0.14 -1.30
N PHE A 108 -31.94 0.71 -2.28
CA PHE A 108 -32.57 2.03 -2.24
C PHE A 108 -33.39 2.25 -3.51
N ASP A 109 -34.42 3.07 -3.42
CA ASP A 109 -35.23 3.41 -4.57
C ASP A 109 -34.56 4.50 -5.37
N ALA A 110 -34.47 4.30 -6.69
CA ALA A 110 -33.89 5.22 -7.65
C ALA A 110 -34.84 5.45 -8.82
N GLU A 111 -35.00 6.69 -9.24
CA GLU A 111 -35.77 7.10 -10.40
C GLU A 111 -34.83 7.41 -11.55
N VAL A 112 -35.13 6.93 -12.75
CA VAL A 112 -34.44 7.33 -13.98
C VAL A 112 -35.07 8.63 -14.50
N VAL A 113 -34.26 9.68 -14.50
CA VAL A 113 -34.69 11.04 -14.89
C VAL A 113 -34.53 11.26 -16.40
N GLU A 114 -33.49 10.68 -16.99
CA GLU A 114 -33.17 10.86 -18.41
C GLU A 114 -32.48 9.62 -18.96
N THR A 115 -32.76 9.30 -20.21
CA THR A 115 -32.09 8.21 -20.94
C THR A 115 -31.52 8.70 -22.26
N ARG A 116 -30.34 8.20 -22.62
CA ARG A 116 -29.72 8.45 -23.90
C ARG A 116 -29.12 7.19 -24.49
N ALA A 117 -29.57 6.80 -25.67
CA ALA A 117 -29.01 5.65 -26.37
C ALA A 117 -27.64 5.98 -26.98
N SER A 118 -26.68 5.06 -26.85
CA SER A 118 -25.33 5.16 -27.41
C SER A 118 -24.78 3.79 -27.77
N ASP A 119 -24.55 3.50 -29.04
CA ASP A 119 -23.81 2.34 -29.58
C ASP A 119 -23.99 1.00 -28.80
N GLY A 120 -25.23 0.53 -28.64
CA GLY A 120 -25.52 -0.70 -27.89
C GLY A 120 -25.57 -0.56 -26.38
N PHE A 121 -25.40 0.65 -25.86
CA PHE A 121 -25.52 1.00 -24.44
C PHE A 121 -26.61 2.05 -24.24
N VAL A 122 -27.00 2.22 -22.97
CA VAL A 122 -27.89 3.27 -22.51
C VAL A 122 -27.16 4.05 -21.43
N GLU A 123 -27.07 5.35 -21.61
CA GLU A 123 -26.66 6.30 -20.57
C GLU A 123 -27.93 6.73 -19.83
N LEU A 124 -27.92 6.57 -18.51
CA LEU A 124 -29.04 6.84 -17.63
C LEU A 124 -28.62 7.95 -16.66
N SER A 125 -29.52 8.88 -16.41
CA SER A 125 -29.39 9.81 -15.29
C SER A 125 -30.34 9.36 -14.20
N ALA A 126 -29.81 8.85 -13.08
CA ALA A 126 -30.62 8.31 -11.99
C ALA A 126 -30.54 9.20 -10.74
N ARG A 127 -31.68 9.33 -10.03
CA ARG A 127 -31.81 10.06 -8.78
C ARG A 127 -32.38 9.16 -7.71
N ARG A 128 -31.86 9.21 -6.47
CA ARG A 128 -32.41 8.47 -5.32
C ARG A 128 -33.76 9.09 -4.92
N VAL A 129 -34.78 8.25 -4.74
CA VAL A 129 -36.12 8.62 -4.30
C VAL A 129 -36.20 8.40 -2.77
N GLY A 130 -36.70 9.40 -2.03
CA GLY A 130 -37.03 9.28 -0.62
C GLY A 130 -35.84 8.94 0.27
N GLY A 131 -35.17 9.92 0.80
CA GLY A 131 -34.14 9.74 1.81
C GLY A 131 -33.72 11.07 2.41
N GLU A 132 -34.04 11.29 3.68
CA GLU A 132 -33.44 12.38 4.44
C GLU A 132 -31.91 12.33 4.32
N LYS A 133 -31.29 13.51 4.34
CA LYS A 133 -29.81 13.70 4.38
C LYS A 133 -29.20 13.07 5.63
N THR A 134 -29.26 11.76 5.77
CA THR A 134 -28.51 11.08 6.81
C THR A 134 -27.08 10.86 6.31
N ALA A 135 -26.25 11.89 6.48
CA ALA A 135 -24.81 11.73 6.57
C ALA A 135 -24.49 10.87 7.81
N ARG A 136 -24.71 9.57 7.74
CA ARG A 136 -24.20 8.65 8.76
C ARG A 136 -22.73 8.38 8.46
N ARG A 137 -21.90 8.87 9.35
CA ARG A 137 -20.48 8.51 9.49
C ARG A 137 -20.38 7.02 9.79
N GLY A 138 -19.60 6.30 8.97
CA GLY A 138 -19.04 4.99 9.29
C GLY A 138 -19.93 3.81 8.91
N GLY A 139 -19.58 3.13 7.83
CA GLY A 139 -20.11 1.85 7.42
C GLY A 139 -19.75 1.55 5.96
N ASP A 140 -19.46 0.31 5.67
CA ASP A 140 -19.04 -0.32 4.39
C ASP A 140 -19.99 -0.13 3.19
N ASP A 141 -20.89 0.85 3.20
CA ASP A 141 -21.80 1.13 2.11
C ASP A 141 -21.04 1.83 0.99
N ALA A 142 -20.82 1.07 -0.08
CA ALA A 142 -20.32 1.63 -1.33
C ALA A 142 -21.23 2.80 -1.72
N ASP A 143 -20.71 4.02 -1.56
CA ASP A 143 -21.42 5.23 -1.98
C ASP A 143 -21.71 5.10 -3.47
N TRP A 144 -22.96 4.80 -3.81
CA TRP A 144 -23.39 4.54 -5.18
C TRP A 144 -23.14 5.70 -6.15
N ARG A 145 -22.79 6.88 -5.61
CA ARG A 145 -22.42 8.09 -6.37
C ARG A 145 -20.94 8.12 -6.77
N ARG A 146 -20.12 7.20 -6.28
CA ARG A 146 -18.69 7.18 -6.62
C ARG A 146 -18.48 6.65 -8.04
N PRO A 147 -17.62 7.30 -8.84
CA PRO A 147 -17.25 6.79 -10.16
C PRO A 147 -16.77 5.34 -10.11
N ALA A 148 -17.02 4.60 -11.18
CA ALA A 148 -16.70 3.18 -11.31
C ALA A 148 -17.35 2.27 -10.24
N THR A 149 -18.45 2.70 -9.60
CA THR A 149 -19.27 1.83 -8.77
C THR A 149 -20.23 1.03 -9.67
N VAL A 150 -20.28 -0.29 -9.49
CA VAL A 150 -21.28 -1.15 -10.15
C VAL A 150 -22.55 -1.16 -9.33
N VAL A 151 -23.65 -0.88 -9.99
CA VAL A 151 -25.01 -0.86 -9.41
C VAL A 151 -25.86 -1.92 -10.09
N LEU A 152 -26.55 -2.74 -9.30
CA LEU A 152 -27.58 -3.63 -9.79
C LEU A 152 -28.92 -2.87 -9.76
N LEU A 153 -29.53 -2.71 -10.91
CA LEU A 153 -30.84 -2.08 -11.07
C LEU A 153 -31.89 -3.17 -11.27
N ARG A 154 -33.01 -3.10 -10.55
CA ARG A 154 -34.21 -3.96 -10.71
C ARG A 154 -35.41 -3.07 -10.87
N ARG A 155 -36.27 -3.34 -11.86
CA ARG A 155 -37.48 -2.57 -12.00
C ARG A 155 -38.42 -2.81 -10.81
N ALA A 156 -39.05 -1.77 -10.31
CA ALA A 156 -39.94 -1.88 -9.16
C ALA A 156 -41.28 -2.61 -9.55
N ASP A 157 -41.67 -2.50 -10.82
CA ASP A 157 -42.86 -3.15 -11.39
C ASP A 157 -42.64 -4.62 -11.82
N ASP A 158 -41.37 -5.03 -12.01
CA ASP A 158 -41.01 -6.42 -12.39
C ASP A 158 -39.60 -6.77 -11.89
N GLU A 159 -39.53 -7.33 -10.68
CA GLU A 159 -38.24 -7.68 -10.03
C GLU A 159 -37.43 -8.76 -10.78
N THR A 160 -38.05 -9.46 -11.74
CA THR A 160 -37.36 -10.45 -12.58
C THR A 160 -36.45 -9.77 -13.61
N ARG A 161 -36.70 -8.50 -13.93
CA ARG A 161 -35.90 -7.68 -14.84
C ARG A 161 -34.84 -6.92 -14.08
N SER A 162 -33.61 -7.34 -14.28
CA SER A 162 -32.43 -6.67 -13.67
C SER A 162 -31.33 -6.43 -14.69
N ALA A 163 -30.55 -5.38 -14.47
CA ALA A 163 -29.34 -5.07 -15.23
C ALA A 163 -28.26 -4.50 -14.33
N LEU A 164 -27.00 -4.67 -14.76
CA LEU A 164 -25.86 -4.00 -14.16
C LEU A 164 -25.66 -2.65 -14.84
N ALA A 165 -25.36 -1.65 -14.04
CA ALA A 165 -24.98 -0.32 -14.50
C ALA A 165 -23.70 0.12 -13.80
N LEU A 166 -22.89 0.91 -14.49
CA LEU A 166 -21.66 1.49 -13.97
C LEU A 166 -21.80 3.00 -13.83
N VAL A 167 -21.44 3.53 -12.68
CA VAL A 167 -21.36 4.97 -12.42
C VAL A 167 -20.22 5.59 -13.23
N ARG A 168 -20.52 6.52 -14.14
CA ARG A 168 -19.54 7.14 -15.06
C ARG A 168 -18.81 8.36 -14.53
N GLY A 169 -19.34 9.03 -13.57
CA GLY A 169 -18.76 10.28 -13.07
C GLY A 169 -19.55 10.82 -11.90
N ARG A 170 -19.14 11.98 -11.41
CA ARG A 170 -19.96 12.73 -10.44
C ARG A 170 -21.04 13.47 -11.21
N GLY A 171 -22.25 13.43 -10.69
CA GLY A 171 -23.37 14.21 -11.26
C GLY A 171 -22.98 15.68 -11.43
N ASP A 172 -23.49 16.28 -12.49
CA ASP A 172 -23.26 17.68 -12.81
C ASP A 172 -23.61 18.58 -11.62
N ALA A 173 -22.87 19.68 -11.47
CA ALA A 173 -23.04 20.68 -10.41
C ALA A 173 -24.45 21.33 -10.38
N ARG A 174 -25.34 21.00 -11.32
CA ARG A 174 -26.71 21.52 -11.42
C ARG A 174 -27.75 20.75 -10.61
N GLY A 175 -27.40 19.60 -10.04
CA GLY A 175 -28.27 18.83 -9.16
C GLY A 175 -27.45 17.74 -8.47
N ALA A 176 -27.06 17.97 -7.22
CA ALA A 176 -26.18 17.07 -6.42
C ALA A 176 -26.73 15.63 -6.25
N ASP A 177 -27.94 15.36 -6.73
CA ASP A 177 -28.66 14.11 -6.52
C ASP A 177 -28.77 13.21 -7.76
N VAL A 178 -28.34 13.70 -8.94
CA VAL A 178 -28.42 12.92 -10.20
C VAL A 178 -27.06 12.30 -10.53
N VAL A 179 -27.06 10.99 -10.76
CA VAL A 179 -25.85 10.20 -11.01
C VAL A 179 -25.89 9.61 -12.41
N PRO A 180 -24.88 9.86 -13.26
CA PRO A 180 -24.80 9.26 -14.58
C PRO A 180 -24.40 7.80 -14.51
N LEU A 181 -25.17 6.91 -15.13
CA LEU A 181 -24.96 5.48 -15.20
C LEU A 181 -24.81 5.05 -16.65
N LEU A 182 -23.97 4.06 -16.90
CA LEU A 182 -23.85 3.35 -18.17
C LEU A 182 -24.29 1.90 -18.01
N ALA A 183 -25.22 1.46 -18.83
CA ALA A 183 -25.68 0.06 -18.84
C ALA A 183 -25.75 -0.48 -20.27
N LYS A 184 -25.67 -1.81 -20.43
CA LYS A 184 -25.92 -2.45 -21.73
C LYS A 184 -27.38 -2.26 -22.11
N ARG A 185 -27.64 -1.88 -23.35
CA ARG A 185 -29.01 -1.74 -23.87
C ARG A 185 -29.76 -3.07 -23.74
N SER A 186 -30.89 -3.04 -23.08
CA SER A 186 -31.76 -4.21 -22.87
C SER A 186 -33.18 -3.73 -22.64
N ARG A 187 -34.16 -4.65 -22.78
CA ARG A 187 -35.61 -4.34 -22.61
C ARG A 187 -35.97 -3.81 -21.21
N ILE A 188 -35.11 -3.92 -20.23
CA ILE A 188 -35.32 -3.33 -18.89
C ILE A 188 -35.34 -1.80 -18.95
N PHE A 189 -34.69 -1.23 -19.95
CA PHE A 189 -34.57 0.22 -20.15
C PHE A 189 -35.47 0.77 -21.26
N ASP A 190 -36.45 -0.03 -21.74
CA ASP A 190 -37.45 0.49 -22.62
C ASP A 190 -38.54 1.21 -21.79
N ASP A 191 -38.90 2.42 -22.17
CA ASP A 191 -39.93 3.29 -21.55
C ASP A 191 -39.68 3.48 -20.02
N VAL A 192 -38.51 3.98 -19.63
CA VAL A 192 -38.10 4.05 -18.22
C VAL A 192 -38.10 5.45 -17.64
N GLU A 193 -38.40 6.52 -18.38
CA GLU A 193 -38.49 7.86 -17.82
C GLU A 193 -39.62 7.94 -16.79
N GLY A 194 -39.28 8.32 -15.55
CA GLY A 194 -40.20 8.32 -14.43
C GLY A 194 -40.49 6.94 -13.80
N VAL A 195 -39.77 5.91 -14.22
CA VAL A 195 -39.86 4.57 -13.61
C VAL A 195 -38.95 4.42 -12.42
N GLU A 196 -39.46 3.90 -11.32
CA GLU A 196 -38.67 3.57 -10.13
C GLU A 196 -37.94 2.24 -10.30
N PHE A 197 -36.70 2.22 -9.80
CA PHE A 197 -35.84 1.05 -9.73
C PHE A 197 -35.41 0.82 -8.30
N LYS A 198 -35.34 -0.43 -7.87
CA LYS A 198 -34.56 -0.83 -6.70
C LYS A 198 -33.11 -0.96 -7.11
N ALA A 199 -32.25 -0.09 -6.58
CA ALA A 199 -30.84 -0.03 -6.86
C ALA A 199 -30.02 -0.59 -5.68
N VAL A 200 -28.99 -1.37 -5.99
CA VAL A 200 -28.04 -1.90 -4.99
C VAL A 200 -26.63 -1.60 -5.45
N ALA A 201 -25.87 -0.83 -4.70
CA ALA A 201 -24.44 -0.63 -4.95
C ALA A 201 -23.68 -1.92 -4.59
N LEU A 202 -22.99 -2.52 -5.56
CA LEU A 202 -22.31 -3.80 -5.39
C LEU A 202 -20.86 -3.64 -4.99
N ALA A 203 -20.09 -2.92 -5.79
CA ALA A 203 -18.64 -2.77 -5.60
C ALA A 203 -18.11 -1.51 -6.28
N SER A 204 -17.09 -0.89 -5.69
CA SER A 204 -16.30 0.14 -6.36
C SER A 204 -15.13 -0.49 -7.12
N LEU A 205 -15.02 -0.22 -8.40
CA LEU A 205 -14.00 -0.75 -9.29
C LEU A 205 -12.92 0.28 -9.66
N VAL A 206 -12.82 1.39 -8.92
CA VAL A 206 -11.88 2.50 -9.22
C VAL A 206 -10.44 2.01 -9.33
N SER A 207 -9.98 1.13 -8.44
CA SER A 207 -8.63 0.60 -8.50
C SER A 207 -8.38 -0.21 -9.77
N TYR A 208 -9.32 -1.07 -10.15
CA TYR A 208 -9.22 -1.88 -11.37
C TYR A 208 -9.30 -1.04 -12.64
N GLN A 209 -10.12 0.02 -12.64
CA GLN A 209 -10.16 0.99 -13.74
C GLN A 209 -8.80 1.67 -13.92
N ARG A 210 -8.13 2.05 -12.83
CA ARG A 210 -6.79 2.65 -12.87
C ARG A 210 -5.71 1.67 -13.32
N MET A 211 -5.79 0.41 -12.89
CA MET A 211 -4.90 -0.67 -13.37
C MET A 211 -5.06 -0.87 -14.88
N ALA A 212 -6.29 -1.05 -15.35
CA ALA A 212 -6.59 -1.23 -16.78
C ALA A 212 -6.12 -0.01 -17.59
N HIS A 213 -6.36 1.22 -17.07
CA HIS A 213 -5.88 2.43 -17.70
C HIS A 213 -4.35 2.48 -17.84
N ALA A 214 -3.61 2.17 -16.78
CA ALA A 214 -2.15 2.15 -16.81
C ALA A 214 -1.63 1.12 -17.82
N CYS A 215 -2.20 -0.08 -17.82
CA CYS A 215 -1.83 -1.15 -18.74
C CYS A 215 -2.18 -0.82 -20.19
N PHE A 216 -3.29 -0.11 -20.45
CA PHE A 216 -3.68 0.34 -21.78
C PHE A 216 -2.76 1.45 -22.31
N VAL A 217 -2.38 2.42 -21.47
CA VAL A 217 -1.46 3.52 -21.84
C VAL A 217 -0.06 3.00 -22.14
N ARG A 218 0.36 1.92 -21.47
CA ARG A 218 1.68 1.27 -21.63
C ARG A 218 2.83 2.25 -21.50
N PRO A 219 2.99 2.91 -20.32
CA PRO A 219 4.01 3.93 -20.15
C PRO A 219 5.41 3.37 -20.41
N ARG A 220 6.18 4.03 -21.27
CA ARG A 220 7.56 3.65 -21.59
C ARG A 220 8.51 4.20 -20.52
N VAL A 221 8.69 3.45 -19.45
CA VAL A 221 9.67 3.77 -18.41
C VAL A 221 11.06 3.34 -18.82
N ALA A 222 12.09 4.03 -18.34
CA ALA A 222 13.49 3.77 -18.70
C ALA A 222 13.93 2.33 -18.37
N PHE A 223 13.35 1.73 -17.33
CA PHE A 223 13.62 0.37 -16.87
C PHE A 223 12.63 -0.70 -17.41
N ALA A 224 11.89 -0.41 -18.48
CA ALA A 224 10.92 -1.35 -19.05
C ALA A 224 11.52 -2.72 -19.40
N HIS A 225 12.77 -2.74 -19.87
CA HIS A 225 13.52 -3.98 -20.16
C HIS A 225 13.76 -4.85 -18.93
N GLN A 226 13.87 -4.23 -17.73
CA GLN A 226 14.06 -4.96 -16.48
C GLN A 226 12.77 -5.60 -15.97
N ILE A 227 11.61 -4.97 -16.25
CA ILE A 227 10.29 -5.48 -15.89
C ILE A 227 10.00 -6.82 -16.59
N VAL A 228 10.43 -6.98 -17.83
CA VAL A 228 10.19 -8.21 -18.60
C VAL A 228 11.02 -9.41 -18.11
N GLY A 229 11.96 -9.20 -17.19
CA GLY A 229 12.80 -10.26 -16.63
C GLY A 229 13.88 -10.76 -17.60
N ALA A 230 14.17 -10.05 -18.70
CA ALA A 230 15.23 -10.40 -19.62
C ALA A 230 16.57 -10.53 -18.88
N LYS A 231 17.31 -11.62 -19.12
CA LYS A 231 18.70 -11.74 -18.66
C LYS A 231 19.47 -10.56 -19.26
N ARG A 232 20.41 -10.01 -18.49
CA ARG A 232 21.37 -9.01 -18.98
C ARG A 232 21.81 -9.41 -20.39
N ALA A 233 21.63 -8.54 -21.39
CA ALA A 233 22.29 -8.75 -22.67
C ALA A 233 23.79 -8.79 -22.34
N THR A 234 24.38 -9.99 -22.44
CA THR A 234 25.83 -10.15 -22.35
C THR A 234 26.43 -9.22 -23.37
N HIS A 235 27.28 -8.33 -22.92
CA HIS A 235 28.19 -7.47 -23.66
C HIS A 235 28.00 -7.49 -25.18
N ILE A 236 27.43 -6.43 -25.76
CA ILE A 236 27.85 -6.02 -27.08
C ILE A 236 29.29 -5.53 -26.89
N LYS A 237 30.26 -6.39 -27.14
CA LYS A 237 31.64 -5.97 -27.38
C LYS A 237 31.59 -5.06 -28.58
N PHE A 238 31.73 -3.76 -28.38
CA PHE A 238 32.30 -2.94 -29.44
C PHE A 238 33.73 -3.43 -29.62
N SER A 239 33.99 -4.03 -30.73
CA SER A 239 35.32 -4.36 -31.18
C SER A 239 36.02 -3.03 -31.51
N ASP A 240 36.86 -2.55 -30.62
CA ASP A 240 38.00 -1.77 -31.04
C ASP A 240 39.22 -2.69 -31.00
N SER A 241 39.87 -2.68 -32.13
CA SER A 241 40.99 -3.47 -32.55
C SER A 241 42.23 -3.26 -31.68
N ASP A 242 42.99 -4.33 -31.65
CA ASP A 242 44.45 -4.42 -31.49
C ASP A 242 45.03 -4.19 -30.08
N ASP A 243 45.47 -5.20 -29.41
CA ASP A 243 46.84 -5.70 -29.38
C ASP A 243 46.94 -6.91 -28.41
N ASP A 244 47.74 -7.88 -28.89
CA ASP A 244 48.17 -9.07 -28.20
C ASP A 244 48.97 -8.73 -26.92
N ASP A 245 48.80 -9.56 -25.89
CA ASP A 245 49.91 -10.31 -25.30
C ASP A 245 49.44 -11.32 -24.23
N ASP A 246 49.89 -12.56 -24.42
CA ASP A 246 49.84 -13.69 -23.50
C ASP A 246 50.57 -13.38 -22.18
N GLU A 247 49.97 -13.74 -21.05
CA GLU A 247 50.70 -14.42 -19.97
C GLU A 247 49.73 -15.17 -19.02
N ARG A 248 49.92 -16.48 -18.97
CA ARG A 248 49.38 -17.39 -17.93
C ARG A 248 50.09 -17.13 -16.62
N VAL A 249 49.33 -16.97 -15.53
CA VAL A 249 49.84 -17.30 -14.19
C VAL A 249 48.74 -17.90 -13.34
N ASP A 250 49.15 -18.96 -12.70
CA ASP A 250 48.37 -19.87 -11.81
C ASP A 250 47.77 -19.22 -10.56
N GLY A 251 46.75 -19.93 -10.09
CA GLY A 251 45.96 -19.62 -8.94
C GLY A 251 46.70 -19.26 -7.65
N LYS A 252 46.10 -18.32 -6.96
CA LYS A 252 46.13 -18.23 -5.48
C LYS A 252 44.87 -17.49 -4.99
N SER A 253 44.20 -18.12 -4.03
CA SER A 253 43.20 -17.53 -3.18
C SER A 253 43.69 -16.23 -2.57
N GLY A 254 43.14 -15.11 -3.03
CA GLY A 254 43.38 -13.77 -2.47
C GLY A 254 42.09 -13.27 -1.84
N VAL A 255 42.16 -13.05 -0.53
CA VAL A 255 41.22 -12.25 0.26
C VAL A 255 41.07 -10.90 -0.44
N GLU A 256 39.84 -10.57 -0.90
CA GLU A 256 39.55 -9.22 -1.39
C GLU A 256 39.76 -8.23 -0.24
N SER A 257 40.81 -7.46 -0.36
CA SER A 257 41.03 -6.27 0.44
C SER A 257 40.04 -5.19 -0.05
N ASP A 258 39.15 -4.78 0.83
CA ASP A 258 38.26 -3.66 0.67
C ASP A 258 39.09 -2.38 0.33
N ASP A 259 38.97 -1.94 -0.91
CA ASP A 259 39.48 -0.65 -1.32
C ASP A 259 38.45 0.43 -0.91
N GLU A 260 38.54 0.85 0.37
CA GLU A 260 37.62 1.77 1.06
C GLU A 260 37.86 3.26 0.75
N SER A 261 38.67 3.66 -0.24
CA SER A 261 39.26 4.97 -0.20
C SER A 261 38.78 6.07 -1.14
N SER A 262 37.58 5.96 -1.79
CA SER A 262 37.18 7.10 -2.66
C SER A 262 35.75 7.64 -2.53
N CYS A 263 34.93 7.11 -1.63
CA CYS A 263 33.54 7.59 -1.39
C CYS A 263 33.29 8.09 0.07
N ASP A 264 34.26 8.02 0.96
CA ASP A 264 34.04 8.14 2.41
C ASP A 264 34.07 9.56 2.98
N GLU A 265 34.43 10.59 2.23
CA GLU A 265 34.60 11.95 2.80
C GLU A 265 33.31 12.80 2.81
N ARG A 266 32.16 12.26 2.43
CA ARG A 266 30.83 12.93 2.59
C ARG A 266 29.75 12.01 3.14
N GLU A 267 30.09 11.07 3.99
CA GLU A 267 29.13 10.39 4.87
C GLU A 267 28.70 11.33 6.02
N GLY A 268 28.25 12.54 5.66
CA GLY A 268 27.56 13.41 6.59
C GLY A 268 26.26 12.78 6.98
N GLU A 269 26.20 12.33 8.23
CA GLU A 269 25.01 12.12 9.04
C GLU A 269 23.81 11.55 8.29
N TYR A 270 23.72 10.23 8.20
CA TYR A 270 22.42 9.60 7.97
C TYR A 270 21.50 10.00 9.11
N VAL A 271 20.30 10.48 8.77
CA VAL A 271 19.28 10.89 9.75
C VAL A 271 18.94 9.75 10.72
N LEU A 272 19.14 8.51 10.28
CA LEU A 272 19.03 7.29 11.10
C LEU A 272 20.28 6.41 10.93
N PRO A 273 20.77 5.76 12.00
CA PRO A 273 21.90 4.84 11.90
C PRO A 273 21.51 3.62 11.05
N LEU A 274 22.25 3.36 9.98
CA LEU A 274 22.08 2.21 9.08
C LEU A 274 23.13 1.14 9.40
N ASN A 275 22.71 -0.14 9.33
CA ASN A 275 23.63 -1.27 9.38
C ASN A 275 24.35 -1.49 8.03
N ALA A 276 25.30 -2.43 7.99
CA ALA A 276 26.10 -2.71 6.80
C ALA A 276 25.25 -3.10 5.59
N SER A 277 24.22 -3.95 5.74
CA SER A 277 23.37 -4.37 4.64
C SER A 277 22.47 -3.24 4.12
N GLN A 278 21.98 -2.39 5.00
CA GLN A 278 21.20 -1.19 4.64
C GLN A 278 22.09 -0.19 3.90
N ARG A 279 23.33 0.07 4.37
CA ARG A 279 24.31 0.93 3.67
C ARG A 279 24.64 0.38 2.28
N ARG A 280 24.91 -0.93 2.15
CA ARG A 280 25.14 -1.54 0.83
C ARG A 280 23.95 -1.34 -0.12
N ALA A 281 22.71 -1.55 0.36
CA ALA A 281 21.52 -1.35 -0.45
C ALA A 281 21.37 0.13 -0.87
N LEU A 282 21.66 1.07 0.03
CA LEU A 282 21.65 2.50 -0.25
C LEU A 282 22.72 2.91 -1.27
N ARG A 283 23.99 2.49 -1.09
CA ARG A 283 25.08 2.72 -2.04
C ARG A 283 24.70 2.19 -3.43
N ARG A 284 24.15 0.99 -3.52
CA ARG A 284 23.69 0.39 -4.78
C ARG A 284 22.64 1.26 -5.48
N PHE A 285 21.69 1.84 -4.74
CA PHE A 285 20.68 2.73 -5.32
C PHE A 285 21.28 3.98 -5.96
N PHE A 286 22.38 4.52 -5.39
CA PHE A 286 23.07 5.68 -5.90
C PHE A 286 24.21 5.37 -6.87
N ALA A 287 24.60 4.11 -7.03
CA ALA A 287 25.66 3.72 -7.96
C ALA A 287 25.34 4.22 -9.37
N ARG A 288 26.36 4.80 -10.01
CA ARG A 288 26.27 5.38 -11.37
C ARG A 288 26.63 4.40 -12.47
N ASP A 289 26.88 3.14 -12.12
CA ASP A 289 27.33 2.11 -13.05
C ASP A 289 26.30 1.85 -14.12
N GLY A 290 26.41 2.62 -15.19
CA GLY A 290 25.80 2.42 -16.49
C GLY A 290 24.28 2.12 -16.48
N HIS A 291 23.60 2.36 -17.50
CA HIS A 291 22.16 2.19 -17.82
C HIS A 291 21.39 0.99 -17.20
N PHE A 292 21.92 0.24 -16.23
CA PHE A 292 21.47 -1.12 -15.92
C PHE A 292 20.72 -1.30 -14.60
N ASP A 293 20.73 -0.33 -13.66
CA ASP A 293 20.09 -0.52 -12.36
C ASP A 293 19.03 0.56 -12.04
N GLN A 294 18.16 0.84 -13.01
CA GLN A 294 17.07 1.81 -12.80
C GLN A 294 15.88 1.20 -12.03
N LEU A 295 15.73 -0.13 -12.03
CA LEU A 295 14.77 -0.85 -11.20
C LEU A 295 15.54 -1.75 -10.22
N GLN A 296 15.53 -1.39 -8.96
CA GLN A 296 16.18 -2.13 -7.88
C GLN A 296 15.18 -2.73 -6.92
N MET A 297 15.60 -3.77 -6.23
CA MET A 297 14.80 -4.47 -5.25
C MET A 297 15.55 -4.62 -3.93
N VAL A 298 14.82 -4.43 -2.83
CA VAL A 298 15.33 -4.67 -1.48
C VAL A 298 14.41 -5.64 -0.78
N GLN A 299 14.90 -6.85 -0.53
CA GLN A 299 14.22 -7.81 0.31
C GLN A 299 14.48 -7.45 1.77
N GLY A 300 13.42 -7.15 2.50
CA GLY A 300 13.48 -6.85 3.93
C GLY A 300 12.66 -7.85 4.74
N PRO A 301 13.28 -8.87 5.30
CA PRO A 301 12.65 -9.80 6.24
C PRO A 301 11.96 -9.12 7.43
N PRO A 302 11.16 -9.85 8.22
CA PRO A 302 10.51 -9.29 9.40
C PRO A 302 11.51 -8.70 10.38
N GLY A 303 11.27 -7.46 10.81
CA GLY A 303 12.11 -6.79 11.80
C GLY A 303 13.47 -6.28 11.31
N CYS A 304 13.78 -6.35 10.00
CA CYS A 304 15.07 -5.88 9.45
C CYS A 304 15.13 -4.39 9.14
N GLY A 305 14.19 -3.59 9.62
CA GLY A 305 14.23 -2.14 9.49
C GLY A 305 13.96 -1.60 8.08
N LYS A 306 13.05 -2.24 7.31
CA LYS A 306 12.61 -1.75 5.99
C LYS A 306 12.25 -0.27 6.01
N THR A 307 11.38 0.12 6.94
CA THR A 307 10.87 1.50 7.03
C THR A 307 11.99 2.48 7.38
N HIS A 308 12.95 2.09 8.27
CA HIS A 308 14.13 2.90 8.58
C HIS A 308 15.02 3.09 7.35
N PHE A 309 15.24 2.04 6.58
CA PHE A 309 15.98 2.12 5.33
C PHE A 309 15.29 3.06 4.32
N ILE A 310 13.97 2.94 4.14
CA ILE A 310 13.21 3.83 3.24
C ILE A 310 13.33 5.28 3.70
N VAL A 311 13.12 5.56 4.99
CA VAL A 311 13.19 6.92 5.54
C VAL A 311 14.58 7.53 5.35
N SER A 312 15.64 6.77 5.59
CA SER A 312 17.02 7.23 5.33
C SER A 312 17.26 7.52 3.84
N LEU A 313 16.75 6.66 2.95
CA LEU A 313 16.83 6.90 1.51
C LEU A 313 16.07 8.18 1.12
N LEU A 314 14.86 8.38 1.64
CA LEU A 314 14.06 9.57 1.35
C LEU A 314 14.75 10.85 1.82
N ALA A 315 15.36 10.83 3.01
CA ALA A 315 16.13 11.96 3.53
C ALA A 315 17.32 12.32 2.61
N VAL A 316 18.08 11.33 2.14
CA VAL A 316 19.20 11.56 1.20
C VAL A 316 18.69 12.07 -0.15
N LEU A 317 17.60 11.53 -0.69
CA LEU A 317 17.02 11.99 -1.96
C LEU A 317 16.50 13.43 -1.84
N ALA A 318 15.84 13.75 -0.74
CA ALA A 318 15.36 15.10 -0.45
C ALA A 318 16.51 16.11 -0.32
N ALA A 319 17.60 15.76 0.40
CA ALA A 319 18.80 16.58 0.51
C ALA A 319 19.46 16.83 -0.87
N LYS A 320 19.37 15.87 -1.79
CA LYS A 320 19.82 16.02 -3.18
C LYS A 320 18.79 16.75 -4.06
N LYS A 321 17.72 17.30 -3.50
CA LYS A 321 16.62 17.99 -4.19
C LYS A 321 15.94 17.12 -5.27
N GLN A 322 15.97 15.81 -5.11
CA GLN A 322 15.31 14.89 -6.00
C GLN A 322 13.83 14.74 -5.62
N ARG A 323 12.96 14.69 -6.62
CA ARG A 323 11.53 14.48 -6.44
C ARG A 323 11.23 13.00 -6.38
N VAL A 324 10.54 12.57 -5.32
CA VAL A 324 10.25 11.15 -5.08
C VAL A 324 8.74 10.91 -4.97
N LEU A 325 8.26 9.93 -5.71
CA LEU A 325 6.92 9.37 -5.54
C LEU A 325 7.02 8.12 -4.65
N VAL A 326 6.41 8.17 -3.46
CA VAL A 326 6.42 7.09 -2.47
C VAL A 326 5.05 6.42 -2.48
N CYS A 327 5.03 5.13 -2.80
CA CYS A 327 3.81 4.34 -2.91
C CYS A 327 3.81 3.11 -2.02
N ALA A 328 2.62 2.64 -1.64
CA ALA A 328 2.42 1.33 -1.02
C ALA A 328 1.04 0.78 -1.42
N PRO A 329 0.78 -0.53 -1.29
CA PRO A 329 -0.53 -1.12 -1.57
C PRO A 329 -1.63 -0.64 -0.63
N SER A 330 -1.31 -0.28 0.61
CA SER A 330 -2.27 0.12 1.64
C SER A 330 -2.03 1.52 2.18
N ASN A 331 -3.11 2.20 2.61
CA ASN A 331 -3.03 3.50 3.28
C ASN A 331 -2.18 3.44 4.56
N LYS A 332 -2.33 2.36 5.35
CA LYS A 332 -1.55 2.17 6.59
C LYS A 332 -0.04 2.15 6.32
N ALA A 333 0.41 1.45 5.29
CA ALA A 333 1.83 1.40 4.95
C ALA A 333 2.35 2.78 4.53
N VAL A 334 1.59 3.52 3.71
CA VAL A 334 1.93 4.90 3.32
C VAL A 334 2.05 5.81 4.54
N CYS A 335 1.06 5.81 5.44
CA CYS A 335 1.07 6.65 6.64
C CYS A 335 2.25 6.31 7.57
N VAL A 336 2.55 5.02 7.78
CA VAL A 336 3.67 4.59 8.64
C VAL A 336 5.02 5.11 8.12
N VAL A 337 5.27 5.03 6.81
CA VAL A 337 6.52 5.56 6.22
C VAL A 337 6.58 7.07 6.38
N MET A 338 5.49 7.77 6.06
CA MET A 338 5.42 9.22 6.13
C MET A 338 5.57 9.74 7.57
N GLU A 339 4.85 9.16 8.54
CA GLU A 339 4.91 9.54 9.94
C GLU A 339 6.30 9.31 10.55
N LEU A 340 6.95 8.20 10.17
CA LEU A 340 8.34 7.97 10.60
C LEU A 340 9.29 9.00 9.98
N TYR A 341 9.13 9.33 8.69
CA TYR A 341 9.91 10.36 8.02
C TYR A 341 9.78 11.72 8.73
N LEU A 342 8.54 12.14 8.98
CA LEU A 342 8.25 13.41 9.64
C LEU A 342 8.83 13.48 11.07
N ARG A 343 8.69 12.40 11.85
CA ARG A 343 9.25 12.33 13.22
C ARG A 343 10.78 12.33 13.22
N THR A 344 11.39 11.73 12.21
CA THR A 344 12.85 11.59 12.13
C THR A 344 13.50 12.88 11.66
N CYS A 345 12.94 13.54 10.66
CA CYS A 345 13.48 14.78 10.10
C CYS A 345 13.02 16.04 10.85
N GLY A 346 11.89 15.97 11.58
CA GLY A 346 11.38 17.11 12.35
C GLY A 346 11.19 18.36 11.49
N GLU A 347 11.80 19.47 11.93
CA GLU A 347 11.72 20.75 11.24
C GLU A 347 12.52 20.77 9.92
N ASP A 348 13.50 19.86 9.76
CA ASP A 348 14.29 19.70 8.53
C ASP A 348 13.61 18.82 7.48
N ALA A 349 12.37 18.38 7.73
CA ALA A 349 11.63 17.58 6.76
C ALA A 349 11.42 18.38 5.47
N ALA A 350 11.83 17.78 4.34
CA ALA A 350 11.59 18.38 3.03
C ALA A 350 10.08 18.49 2.76
N PRO A 351 9.64 19.45 1.91
CA PRO A 351 8.24 19.61 1.55
C PRO A 351 7.64 18.29 1.08
N CYS A 352 6.61 17.83 1.77
CA CYS A 352 5.93 16.58 1.46
C CYS A 352 4.40 16.75 1.43
N VAL A 353 3.75 15.88 0.66
CA VAL A 353 2.31 15.87 0.42
C VAL A 353 1.79 14.45 0.51
N LEU A 354 0.64 14.27 1.17
CA LEU A 354 -0.15 13.05 1.16
C LEU A 354 -1.36 13.21 0.25
N THR A 355 -1.63 12.22 -0.61
CA THR A 355 -2.83 12.21 -1.45
C THR A 355 -3.48 10.83 -1.49
N GLY A 356 -4.79 10.80 -1.62
CA GLY A 356 -5.55 9.53 -1.62
C GLY A 356 -7.04 9.73 -1.37
N ALA A 357 -7.67 8.70 -0.82
CA ALA A 357 -9.05 8.75 -0.35
C ALA A 357 -9.05 9.16 1.13
N GLU A 358 -9.60 10.32 1.43
CA GLU A 358 -9.52 10.96 2.74
C GLU A 358 -10.00 10.06 3.89
N ASP A 359 -11.21 9.50 3.79
CA ASP A 359 -11.80 8.67 4.85
C ASP A 359 -10.90 7.52 5.26
N THR A 360 -10.36 6.79 4.26
CA THR A 360 -9.51 5.63 4.50
C THR A 360 -8.09 5.99 4.94
N LEU A 361 -7.59 7.17 4.57
CA LEU A 361 -6.32 7.70 5.09
C LEU A 361 -6.46 8.15 6.54
N ARG A 362 -7.58 8.79 6.89
CA ARG A 362 -7.87 9.22 8.26
C ARG A 362 -7.96 8.04 9.23
N GLU A 363 -8.56 6.92 8.80
CA GLU A 363 -8.59 5.68 9.59
C GLU A 363 -7.20 5.02 9.73
N ALA A 364 -6.31 5.25 8.79
CA ALA A 364 -4.98 4.63 8.74
C ALA A 364 -3.90 5.44 9.45
N SER A 365 -4.08 6.75 9.60
CA SER A 365 -3.14 7.66 10.25
C SER A 365 -3.23 7.58 11.77
N SER A 366 -2.12 7.82 12.46
CA SER A 366 -2.10 7.95 13.93
C SER A 366 -2.79 9.23 14.38
N VAL A 367 -3.38 9.21 15.58
CA VAL A 367 -4.16 10.33 16.13
C VAL A 367 -3.26 11.53 16.47
N ASP A 368 -1.98 11.29 16.81
CA ASP A 368 -1.07 12.32 17.29
C ASP A 368 -0.08 12.77 16.20
N GLY A 369 -0.35 13.90 15.56
CA GLY A 369 0.59 14.57 14.65
C GLY A 369 0.87 13.77 13.39
N GLY A 370 -0.18 13.30 12.76
CA GLY A 370 -0.09 12.31 11.74
C GLY A 370 0.10 12.84 10.31
N ALA A 371 0.21 11.89 9.41
CA ALA A 371 0.29 12.10 7.98
C ALA A 371 -0.87 12.96 7.44
N MET A 372 -2.04 12.95 8.10
CA MET A 372 -3.22 13.73 7.67
C MET A 372 -3.01 15.25 7.68
N ASP A 373 -2.09 15.77 8.49
CA ASP A 373 -1.74 17.20 8.46
C ASP A 373 -1.13 17.64 7.12
N TYR A 374 -0.65 16.68 6.34
CA TYR A 374 -0.06 16.87 5.02
C TYR A 374 -0.98 16.42 3.88
N PHE A 375 -2.23 16.05 4.20
CA PHE A 375 -3.21 15.68 3.19
C PHE A 375 -3.55 16.90 2.31
N ILE A 376 -3.37 16.75 1.02
CA ILE A 376 -3.34 17.86 0.06
C ILE A 376 -4.61 18.72 0.08
N PHE A 377 -5.78 18.12 0.26
CA PHE A 377 -7.07 18.82 0.25
C PHE A 377 -7.49 19.36 1.62
N GLU A 378 -6.76 19.04 2.70
CA GLU A 378 -6.98 19.52 4.06
C GLU A 378 -5.85 20.44 4.55
N ARG A 379 -4.76 20.55 3.81
CA ARG A 379 -3.56 21.27 4.25
C ARG A 379 -3.84 22.74 4.60
N CYS A 380 -4.65 23.42 3.83
CA CYS A 380 -5.03 24.81 4.12
C CYS A 380 -5.89 24.91 5.38
N ASN A 381 -6.81 23.96 5.63
CA ASN A 381 -7.59 23.90 6.87
C ASN A 381 -6.69 23.68 8.09
N VAL A 382 -5.66 22.83 7.99
CA VAL A 382 -4.68 22.60 9.05
C VAL A 382 -3.90 23.89 9.37
N ILE A 383 -3.40 24.58 8.35
CA ILE A 383 -2.68 25.84 8.49
C ILE A 383 -3.58 26.92 9.11
N ALA A 384 -4.80 27.10 8.59
CA ALA A 384 -5.77 28.06 9.11
C ALA A 384 -6.16 27.77 10.56
N SER A 385 -6.41 26.51 10.90
CA SER A 385 -6.76 26.09 12.24
C SER A 385 -5.61 26.29 13.23
N SER A 386 -4.37 26.04 12.80
CA SER A 386 -3.18 26.30 13.60
C SER A 386 -3.00 27.79 13.86
N PHE A 387 -3.21 28.61 12.83
CA PHE A 387 -3.19 30.07 12.96
C PHE A 387 -4.27 30.57 13.92
N ARG A 388 -5.51 30.10 13.83
CA ARG A 388 -6.60 30.46 14.78
C ARG A 388 -6.28 30.09 16.22
N ARG A 389 -5.67 28.95 16.47
CA ARG A 389 -5.28 28.53 17.84
C ARG A 389 -4.37 29.55 18.52
N SER A 390 -3.56 30.27 17.76
CA SER A 390 -2.67 31.31 18.31
C SER A 390 -3.42 32.53 18.83
N PHE A 391 -4.69 32.74 18.45
CA PHE A 391 -5.48 33.87 18.92
C PHE A 391 -5.71 33.86 20.43
N VAL A 392 -5.50 32.73 21.10
CA VAL A 392 -5.57 32.60 22.57
C VAL A 392 -4.24 33.04 23.23
N SER A 393 -3.14 33.07 22.48
CA SER A 393 -1.78 33.25 23.02
C SER A 393 -1.34 34.73 23.15
N GLY A 394 -2.22 35.70 22.86
CA GLY A 394 -1.87 37.13 22.84
C GLY A 394 -1.20 37.61 21.56
N GLY A 395 -0.96 38.93 21.47
CA GLY A 395 -0.52 39.59 20.23
C GLY A 395 0.76 39.04 19.65
N ASP A 396 1.77 38.75 20.48
CA ASP A 396 3.06 38.18 19.99
C ASP A 396 2.89 36.76 19.44
N GLY A 397 2.05 35.94 20.07
CA GLY A 397 1.73 34.61 19.57
C GLY A 397 1.02 34.66 18.21
N ILE A 398 0.11 35.63 18.03
CA ILE A 398 -0.59 35.84 16.75
C ILE A 398 0.41 36.27 15.65
N ARG A 399 1.33 37.21 15.96
CA ARG A 399 2.34 37.66 15.01
C ARG A 399 3.25 36.54 14.51
N GLU A 400 3.79 35.76 15.44
CA GLU A 400 4.67 34.63 15.07
C GLU A 400 3.92 33.54 14.28
N SER A 401 2.69 33.25 14.65
CA SER A 401 1.86 32.29 13.94
C SER A 401 1.46 32.79 12.52
N ALA A 402 1.22 34.08 12.34
CA ALA A 402 0.98 34.67 11.02
C ALA A 402 2.21 34.53 10.11
N LYS A 403 3.41 34.82 10.63
CA LYS A 403 4.68 34.60 9.90
C LYS A 403 4.89 33.11 9.58
N ALA A 404 4.57 32.20 10.51
CA ALA A 404 4.69 30.76 10.29
C ALA A 404 3.69 30.26 9.23
N ALA A 405 2.44 30.68 9.28
CA ALA A 405 1.43 30.35 8.29
C ALA A 405 1.83 30.85 6.88
N ARG A 406 2.35 32.08 6.80
CA ARG A 406 2.85 32.62 5.55
C ARG A 406 4.02 31.79 4.99
N ARG A 407 5.04 31.48 5.80
CA ARG A 407 6.18 30.65 5.39
C ARG A 407 5.72 29.27 4.91
N ALA A 408 4.80 28.65 5.63
CA ALA A 408 4.24 27.35 5.25
C ALA A 408 3.54 27.39 3.89
N LEU A 409 2.69 28.39 3.63
CA LEU A 409 1.98 28.54 2.36
C LEU A 409 2.94 28.89 1.22
N GLU A 410 3.90 29.79 1.43
CA GLU A 410 4.93 30.16 0.44
C GLU A 410 5.81 28.97 0.05
N SER A 411 6.08 28.05 0.99
CA SER A 411 6.88 26.86 0.69
C SER A 411 6.11 25.81 -0.13
N ILE A 412 4.79 25.72 0.08
CA ILE A 412 3.94 24.68 -0.51
C ILE A 412 3.27 25.15 -1.81
N ALA A 413 2.69 26.36 -1.79
CA ALA A 413 1.93 26.92 -2.90
C ALA A 413 2.07 28.44 -2.94
N PRO A 414 3.22 28.99 -3.38
CA PRO A 414 3.46 30.44 -3.38
C PRO A 414 2.50 31.22 -4.27
N SER A 415 2.00 30.64 -5.38
CA SER A 415 1.04 31.34 -6.24
C SER A 415 -0.30 31.51 -5.54
N PHE A 416 -0.76 30.47 -4.82
CA PHE A 416 -1.93 30.55 -3.96
C PHE A 416 -1.75 31.55 -2.81
N CYS A 417 -0.56 31.63 -2.23
CA CYS A 417 -0.25 32.54 -1.13
C CYS A 417 -0.17 34.02 -1.57
N LYS A 418 0.13 34.32 -2.83
CA LYS A 418 0.25 35.70 -3.35
C LYS A 418 -1.03 36.51 -3.20
N GLY A 419 -0.90 37.83 -3.08
CA GLY A 419 -2.03 38.75 -2.96
C GLY A 419 -2.65 38.75 -1.57
N VAL A 420 -3.97 38.63 -1.50
CA VAL A 420 -4.78 38.84 -0.28
C VAL A 420 -4.28 38.04 0.93
N VAL A 421 -3.84 36.79 0.74
CA VAL A 421 -3.37 35.93 1.82
C VAL A 421 -2.01 36.42 2.36
N ALA A 422 -1.03 36.63 1.49
CA ALA A 422 0.32 37.07 1.90
C ALA A 422 0.30 38.47 2.49
N GLU A 423 -0.42 39.40 1.85
CA GLU A 423 -0.60 40.77 2.31
C GLU A 423 -1.34 40.81 3.66
N GLY A 424 -2.42 40.01 3.77
CA GLY A 424 -3.20 39.91 5.01
C GLY A 424 -2.40 39.35 6.18
N LEU A 425 -1.66 38.25 5.99
CA LEU A 425 -0.79 37.68 7.02
C LEU A 425 0.32 38.66 7.44
N SER A 426 0.88 39.41 6.50
CA SER A 426 1.89 40.46 6.78
C SER A 426 1.27 41.61 7.55
N ALA A 427 0.08 42.05 7.19
CA ALA A 427 -0.65 43.10 7.90
C ALA A 427 -0.95 42.68 9.34
N VAL A 428 -1.45 41.47 9.57
CA VAL A 428 -1.68 40.92 10.93
C VAL A 428 -0.39 40.90 11.73
N ALA A 429 0.73 40.50 11.13
CA ALA A 429 2.03 40.49 11.80
C ALA A 429 2.58 41.88 12.16
N ALA A 430 2.10 42.93 11.49
CA ALA A 430 2.50 44.32 11.70
C ALA A 430 1.56 45.15 12.60
N MET A 431 0.40 44.59 12.99
CA MET A 431 -0.58 45.26 13.87
C MET A 431 -0.11 45.27 15.32
N ASP A 432 -0.50 46.29 16.07
CA ASP A 432 -0.24 46.42 17.53
C ASP A 432 -1.45 46.07 18.36
N ASP A 433 -2.66 46.36 17.86
CA ASP A 433 -3.90 46.08 18.57
C ASP A 433 -4.36 44.62 18.38
N GLU A 434 -4.47 43.92 19.53
CA GLU A 434 -4.80 42.48 19.57
C GLU A 434 -6.20 42.17 19.03
N ALA A 435 -7.18 43.05 19.27
CA ALA A 435 -8.56 42.86 18.80
C ALA A 435 -8.62 42.95 17.28
N SER A 436 -7.92 43.94 16.72
CA SER A 436 -7.78 44.09 15.26
C SER A 436 -6.99 42.92 14.62
N MET A 437 -5.94 42.41 15.28
CA MET A 437 -5.20 41.21 14.82
C MET A 437 -6.13 40.01 14.75
N ARG A 438 -6.95 39.77 15.77
CA ARG A 438 -7.90 38.63 15.78
C ARG A 438 -8.97 38.77 14.69
N ALA A 439 -9.57 39.94 14.55
CA ALA A 439 -10.59 40.19 13.53
C ALA A 439 -10.04 39.98 12.12
N ARG A 440 -8.89 40.60 11.81
CA ARG A 440 -8.24 40.45 10.51
C ARG A 440 -7.70 39.04 10.31
N GLY A 441 -7.15 38.43 11.37
CA GLY A 441 -6.66 37.06 11.36
C GLY A 441 -7.76 36.06 11.00
N GLU A 442 -8.97 36.24 11.52
CA GLU A 442 -10.11 35.37 11.20
C GLU A 442 -10.55 35.49 9.74
N GLU A 443 -10.50 36.70 9.17
CA GLU A 443 -10.78 36.92 7.76
C GLU A 443 -9.75 36.19 6.85
N ILE A 444 -8.45 36.32 7.19
CA ILE A 444 -7.40 35.68 6.42
C ILE A 444 -7.42 34.14 6.60
N ALA A 445 -7.74 33.64 7.78
CA ALA A 445 -7.91 32.20 7.99
C ALA A 445 -9.00 31.62 7.08
N ARG A 446 -10.13 32.34 6.90
CA ARG A 446 -11.17 31.94 5.94
C ARG A 446 -10.70 31.99 4.48
N GLU A 447 -9.85 32.94 4.10
CA GLU A 447 -9.26 32.97 2.77
C GLU A 447 -8.31 31.78 2.54
N ILE A 448 -7.50 31.41 3.55
CA ILE A 448 -6.64 30.22 3.49
C ILE A 448 -7.47 28.94 3.30
N GLU A 449 -8.57 28.80 4.03
CA GLU A 449 -9.46 27.63 3.95
C GLU A 449 -10.03 27.38 2.55
N LYS A 450 -10.14 28.42 1.72
CA LYS A 450 -10.58 28.26 0.32
C LYS A 450 -9.64 27.39 -0.54
N GLY A 451 -8.42 27.16 -0.08
CA GLY A 451 -7.48 26.19 -0.69
C GLY A 451 -7.76 24.74 -0.31
N SER A 452 -8.66 24.48 0.64
CA SER A 452 -9.07 23.14 1.04
C SER A 452 -10.41 22.73 0.43
N GLY A 453 -10.71 21.43 0.52
CA GLY A 453 -11.97 20.87 0.05
C GLY A 453 -11.99 20.63 -1.45
N ARG A 454 -13.06 21.06 -2.13
CA ARG A 454 -13.27 20.85 -3.56
C ARG A 454 -13.67 22.17 -4.23
N GLY A 455 -12.98 22.51 -5.29
CA GLY A 455 -13.24 23.69 -6.07
C GLY A 455 -12.00 24.14 -6.85
N GLU A 456 -12.14 25.12 -7.69
CA GLU A 456 -11.09 25.58 -8.60
C GLU A 456 -9.83 26.06 -7.85
N ARG A 457 -9.99 26.81 -6.75
CA ARG A 457 -8.87 27.26 -5.89
C ARG A 457 -8.19 26.13 -5.16
N SER A 458 -8.94 25.13 -4.70
CA SER A 458 -8.38 23.92 -4.08
C SER A 458 -7.61 23.09 -5.09
N ASP A 459 -8.12 22.94 -6.31
CA ASP A 459 -7.41 22.22 -7.37
C ASP A 459 -6.14 22.95 -7.82
N GLU A 460 -6.14 24.29 -7.82
CA GLU A 460 -4.95 25.10 -8.09
C GLU A 460 -3.90 24.93 -7.01
N PHE A 461 -4.29 25.07 -5.73
CA PHE A 461 -3.41 24.81 -4.59
C PHE A 461 -2.82 23.38 -4.65
N ALA A 462 -3.66 22.38 -4.91
CA ALA A 462 -3.23 20.99 -4.95
C ALA A 462 -2.23 20.72 -6.08
N ARG A 463 -2.42 21.32 -7.28
CA ARG A 463 -1.46 21.18 -8.38
C ARG A 463 -0.13 21.84 -8.06
N GLU A 464 -0.15 23.02 -7.47
CA GLU A 464 1.08 23.73 -7.09
C GLU A 464 1.81 22.98 -5.97
N ALA A 465 1.10 22.52 -4.94
CA ALA A 465 1.64 21.75 -3.83
C ALA A 465 2.28 20.43 -4.30
N LEU A 466 1.66 19.71 -5.23
CA LEU A 466 2.23 18.50 -5.83
C LEU A 466 3.56 18.77 -6.55
N ASN A 467 3.64 19.88 -7.30
CA ASN A 467 4.83 20.19 -8.08
C ASN A 467 5.98 20.78 -7.24
N ARG A 468 5.67 21.28 -6.06
CA ARG A 468 6.65 21.79 -5.13
C ARG A 468 7.14 20.74 -4.12
N ALA A 469 6.34 19.71 -3.87
CA ALA A 469 6.72 18.66 -2.95
C ALA A 469 7.95 17.89 -3.45
N SER A 470 8.95 17.73 -2.58
CA SER A 470 10.07 16.81 -2.80
C SER A 470 9.59 15.36 -2.68
N LEU A 471 8.67 15.10 -1.74
CA LEU A 471 8.15 13.76 -1.47
C LEU A 471 6.62 13.76 -1.63
N VAL A 472 6.11 12.91 -2.49
CA VAL A 472 4.66 12.70 -2.66
C VAL A 472 4.30 11.30 -2.21
N PHE A 473 3.44 11.19 -1.19
CA PHE A 473 3.01 9.94 -0.59
C PHE A 473 1.60 9.59 -1.05
N CYS A 474 1.40 8.37 -1.53
CA CYS A 474 0.07 7.87 -1.89
C CYS A 474 0.03 6.34 -2.00
N THR A 475 -1.17 5.76 -2.04
CA THR A 475 -1.26 4.33 -2.41
C THR A 475 -0.98 4.15 -3.90
N LEU A 476 -0.59 2.92 -4.30
CA LEU A 476 -0.43 2.57 -5.72
C LEU A 476 -1.66 2.96 -6.55
N ALA A 477 -2.85 2.63 -6.06
CA ALA A 477 -4.10 3.01 -6.73
C ALA A 477 -4.30 4.53 -6.80
N SER A 478 -3.91 5.27 -5.76
CA SER A 478 -4.05 6.74 -5.71
C SER A 478 -3.11 7.47 -6.67
N ALA A 479 -1.97 6.88 -7.02
CA ALA A 479 -1.07 7.40 -8.04
C ALA A 479 -1.75 7.56 -9.43
N GLY A 480 -2.88 6.87 -9.66
CA GLY A 480 -3.72 7.00 -10.84
C GLY A 480 -4.84 8.04 -10.75
N GLN A 481 -4.93 8.84 -9.69
CA GLN A 481 -5.92 9.91 -9.58
C GLN A 481 -5.65 11.01 -10.61
N SER A 482 -6.72 11.71 -11.04
CA SER A 482 -6.61 12.79 -12.02
C SER A 482 -5.66 13.91 -11.60
N ILE A 483 -5.68 14.28 -10.32
CA ILE A 483 -4.78 15.30 -9.79
C ILE A 483 -3.30 14.93 -9.98
N MET A 484 -2.97 13.65 -9.89
CA MET A 484 -1.60 13.15 -10.09
C MET A 484 -1.09 13.36 -11.52
N SER A 485 -1.98 13.67 -12.49
CA SER A 485 -1.55 14.04 -13.84
C SER A 485 -0.77 15.35 -13.90
N SER A 486 -0.92 16.18 -12.87
CA SER A 486 -0.18 17.44 -12.71
C SER A 486 1.23 17.23 -12.15
N LEU A 487 1.50 16.09 -11.50
CA LEU A 487 2.83 15.81 -10.96
C LEU A 487 3.85 15.73 -12.08
N GLU A 488 4.88 16.53 -11.97
CA GLU A 488 6.05 16.45 -12.85
C GLU A 488 6.77 15.11 -12.67
N GLN A 489 7.57 14.75 -13.66
CA GLN A 489 8.29 13.47 -13.66
C GLN A 489 9.13 13.30 -12.39
N PRO A 490 8.86 12.28 -11.54
CA PRO A 490 9.68 12.02 -10.38
C PRO A 490 11.04 11.43 -10.77
N ASP A 491 12.09 11.81 -10.04
CA ASP A 491 13.41 11.22 -10.19
C ASP A 491 13.43 9.78 -9.71
N ALA A 492 12.67 9.49 -8.66
CA ALA A 492 12.54 8.14 -8.13
C ALA A 492 11.09 7.77 -7.77
N LEU A 493 10.76 6.51 -7.96
CA LEU A 493 9.60 5.84 -7.39
C LEU A 493 10.08 4.87 -6.32
N VAL A 494 9.56 4.99 -5.11
CA VAL A 494 9.79 4.03 -4.02
C VAL A 494 8.49 3.33 -3.71
N VAL A 495 8.46 2.01 -3.77
CA VAL A 495 7.28 1.20 -3.44
C VAL A 495 7.59 0.35 -2.22
N ASP A 496 6.96 0.68 -1.09
CA ASP A 496 7.00 -0.17 0.11
C ASP A 496 5.96 -1.29 0.01
N GLU A 497 6.23 -2.41 0.69
CA GLU A 497 5.42 -3.63 0.66
C GLU A 497 5.11 -4.12 -0.77
N ALA A 498 6.08 -3.97 -1.68
CA ALA A 498 5.93 -4.28 -3.10
C ALA A 498 5.57 -5.76 -3.38
N ALA A 499 5.90 -6.67 -2.48
CA ALA A 499 5.52 -8.08 -2.57
C ALA A 499 4.01 -8.32 -2.35
N GLN A 500 3.28 -7.34 -1.79
CA GLN A 500 1.83 -7.39 -1.57
C GLN A 500 1.01 -6.71 -2.68
N ALA A 501 1.67 -6.21 -3.72
CA ALA A 501 1.02 -5.57 -4.85
C ALA A 501 0.86 -6.54 -6.03
N LEU A 502 -0.30 -6.50 -6.68
CA LEU A 502 -0.46 -7.13 -7.99
C LEU A 502 0.39 -6.41 -9.05
N GLU A 503 0.85 -7.13 -10.06
CA GLU A 503 1.65 -6.50 -11.13
C GLU A 503 0.95 -5.30 -11.79
N PRO A 504 -0.36 -5.33 -12.11
CA PRO A 504 -1.03 -4.16 -12.67
C PRO A 504 -1.17 -2.98 -11.69
N GLU A 505 -1.13 -3.19 -10.38
CA GLU A 505 -1.08 -2.09 -9.41
C GLU A 505 0.24 -1.33 -9.50
N ILE A 506 1.36 -2.05 -9.66
CA ILE A 506 2.69 -1.45 -9.84
C ILE A 506 2.76 -0.65 -11.17
N ALA A 507 1.98 -1.01 -12.18
CA ALA A 507 1.93 -0.26 -13.44
C ALA A 507 1.30 1.15 -13.29
N ILE A 508 0.47 1.39 -12.26
CA ILE A 508 -0.22 2.68 -12.08
C ILE A 508 0.77 3.84 -11.88
N PRO A 509 1.70 3.81 -10.91
CA PRO A 509 2.66 4.90 -10.75
C PRO A 509 3.61 5.10 -11.94
N PHE A 510 3.77 4.10 -12.84
CA PHE A 510 4.55 4.27 -14.07
C PHE A 510 3.93 5.30 -15.03
N LEU A 511 2.65 5.64 -14.88
CA LEU A 511 2.02 6.75 -15.58
C LEU A 511 2.71 8.11 -15.32
N ARG A 512 3.53 8.20 -14.26
CA ARG A 512 4.34 9.39 -13.95
C ARG A 512 5.74 9.33 -14.53
N TYR A 513 6.09 8.27 -15.25
CA TYR A 513 7.39 8.09 -15.94
C TYR A 513 8.60 8.27 -15.01
N PRO A 514 8.66 7.61 -13.84
CA PRO A 514 9.79 7.75 -12.93
C PRO A 514 11.11 7.35 -13.62
N ARG A 515 12.20 8.06 -13.30
CA ARG A 515 13.53 7.78 -13.88
C ARG A 515 14.14 6.50 -13.30
N LYS A 516 13.97 6.29 -11.99
CA LYS A 516 14.39 5.08 -11.26
C LYS A 516 13.21 4.54 -10.45
N ALA A 517 13.24 3.26 -10.12
CA ALA A 517 12.28 2.64 -9.22
C ALA A 517 12.99 1.73 -8.20
N LEU A 518 12.50 1.76 -6.97
CA LEU A 518 12.92 0.87 -5.91
C LEU A 518 11.69 0.11 -5.38
N LEU A 519 11.73 -1.20 -5.43
CA LEU A 519 10.73 -2.07 -4.84
C LEU A 519 11.27 -2.61 -3.51
N VAL A 520 10.63 -2.27 -2.41
CA VAL A 520 10.96 -2.77 -1.08
C VAL A 520 9.84 -3.68 -0.61
N GLY A 521 10.17 -4.87 -0.12
CA GLY A 521 9.16 -5.84 0.30
C GLY A 521 9.77 -7.17 0.72
N ASP A 522 8.92 -8.16 0.92
CA ASP A 522 9.36 -9.50 1.29
C ASP A 522 8.47 -10.58 0.67
N PRO A 523 8.88 -11.24 -0.42
CA PRO A 523 8.12 -12.31 -1.05
C PRO A 523 7.88 -13.54 -0.16
N ALA A 524 8.66 -13.71 0.91
CA ALA A 524 8.45 -14.76 1.90
C ALA A 524 7.33 -14.44 2.91
N GLN A 525 6.75 -13.23 2.87
CA GLN A 525 5.55 -12.83 3.60
C GLN A 525 4.31 -12.88 2.69
N LEU A 526 3.17 -12.36 3.18
CA LEU A 526 1.90 -12.46 2.46
C LEU A 526 1.96 -11.85 1.05
N PRO A 527 1.41 -12.53 0.04
CA PRO A 527 1.30 -12.00 -1.31
C PRO A 527 0.16 -11.00 -1.43
N ALA A 528 0.03 -10.39 -2.59
CA ALA A 528 -1.13 -9.60 -2.96
C ALA A 528 -2.44 -10.40 -2.80
N THR A 529 -3.49 -9.73 -2.38
CA THR A 529 -4.83 -10.33 -2.29
C THR A 529 -5.41 -10.48 -3.69
N LEU A 530 -5.65 -11.71 -4.10
CA LEU A 530 -6.23 -12.06 -5.39
C LEU A 530 -7.62 -12.67 -5.16
N ILE A 531 -8.66 -12.08 -5.73
CA ILE A 531 -10.06 -12.50 -5.54
C ILE A 531 -10.43 -13.59 -6.53
N SER A 532 -9.98 -13.47 -7.78
CA SER A 532 -10.28 -14.44 -8.83
C SER A 532 -9.52 -15.74 -8.63
N GLU A 533 -10.26 -16.84 -8.54
CA GLU A 533 -9.67 -18.17 -8.53
C GLU A 533 -9.09 -18.55 -9.91
N ILE A 534 -9.67 -18.01 -10.98
CA ILE A 534 -9.16 -18.19 -12.34
C ILE A 534 -7.77 -17.54 -12.47
N ALA A 535 -7.65 -16.29 -12.05
CA ALA A 535 -6.38 -15.59 -12.06
C ALA A 535 -5.32 -16.31 -11.20
N ARG A 536 -5.72 -16.86 -10.05
CA ARG A 536 -4.83 -17.64 -9.16
C ARG A 536 -4.27 -18.88 -9.87
N ARG A 537 -5.13 -19.64 -10.57
CA ARG A 537 -4.70 -20.84 -11.34
C ARG A 537 -3.76 -20.47 -12.49
N HIS A 538 -3.87 -19.27 -13.03
CA HIS A 538 -2.98 -18.76 -14.07
C HIS A 538 -1.70 -18.10 -13.53
N GLY A 539 -1.42 -18.21 -12.21
CA GLY A 539 -0.16 -17.78 -11.60
C GLY A 539 -0.08 -16.29 -11.24
N HIS A 540 -1.17 -15.54 -11.31
CA HIS A 540 -1.19 -14.10 -11.06
C HIS A 540 -1.12 -13.71 -9.58
N ALA A 541 -0.98 -14.68 -8.66
CA ALA A 541 -0.71 -14.39 -7.24
C ALA A 541 0.75 -13.97 -6.97
N THR A 542 1.62 -14.14 -7.96
CA THR A 542 3.04 -13.74 -7.88
C THR A 542 3.16 -12.23 -8.13
N SER A 543 3.79 -11.50 -7.21
CA SER A 543 4.07 -10.07 -7.39
C SER A 543 5.20 -9.83 -8.39
N LEU A 544 5.28 -8.60 -8.93
CA LEU A 544 6.40 -8.18 -9.79
C LEU A 544 7.75 -8.42 -9.11
N MET A 545 7.87 -8.06 -7.83
CA MET A 545 9.10 -8.24 -7.05
C MET A 545 9.48 -9.72 -6.94
N GLU A 546 8.53 -10.59 -6.58
CA GLU A 546 8.77 -12.03 -6.47
C GLU A 546 9.19 -12.65 -7.81
N ARG A 547 8.51 -12.28 -8.90
CA ARG A 547 8.83 -12.77 -10.25
C ARG A 547 10.25 -12.37 -10.68
N LEU A 548 10.62 -11.11 -10.47
CA LEU A 548 11.93 -10.61 -10.86
C LEU A 548 13.05 -11.19 -10.00
N MET A 549 12.83 -11.37 -8.70
CA MET A 549 13.78 -12.04 -7.80
C MET A 549 13.96 -13.52 -8.16
N SER A 550 12.89 -14.21 -8.55
CA SER A 550 12.97 -15.61 -8.98
C SER A 550 13.72 -15.76 -10.30
N ALA A 551 13.64 -14.77 -11.19
CA ALA A 551 14.38 -14.77 -12.45
C ALA A 551 15.88 -14.45 -12.26
N ASN A 552 16.21 -13.62 -11.27
CA ASN A 552 17.59 -13.27 -10.91
C ASN A 552 17.66 -12.76 -9.46
N ALA A 553 18.07 -13.63 -8.55
CA ALA A 553 18.18 -13.32 -7.12
C ALA A 553 19.23 -12.22 -6.82
N GLU A 554 20.26 -12.07 -7.63
CA GLU A 554 21.33 -11.08 -7.45
C GLU A 554 20.86 -9.64 -7.64
N ARG A 555 19.69 -9.44 -8.26
CA ARG A 555 19.09 -8.11 -8.41
C ARG A 555 18.50 -7.54 -7.11
N ALA A 556 18.28 -8.38 -6.10
CA ALA A 556 17.74 -7.96 -4.83
C ALA A 556 18.82 -7.86 -3.75
N SER A 557 18.87 -6.73 -3.07
CA SER A 557 19.66 -6.58 -1.85
C SER A 557 18.86 -7.15 -0.68
N LEU A 558 19.48 -8.03 0.14
CA LEU A 558 18.87 -8.55 1.36
C LEU A 558 19.26 -7.69 2.56
N LEU A 559 18.28 -7.24 3.33
CA LEU A 559 18.52 -6.69 4.67
C LEU A 559 18.66 -7.87 5.65
N ASP A 560 19.87 -8.13 6.08
CA ASP A 560 20.26 -9.37 6.75
C ASP A 560 20.22 -9.34 8.28
N THR A 561 19.93 -8.19 8.89
CA THR A 561 19.97 -8.01 10.35
C THR A 561 18.58 -7.68 10.89
N GLN A 562 18.06 -8.51 11.79
CA GLN A 562 16.76 -8.29 12.42
C GLN A 562 16.88 -7.63 13.80
N TYR A 563 15.94 -6.72 14.12
CA TYR A 563 15.90 -5.88 15.31
C TYR A 563 14.65 -6.11 16.18
N ARG A 564 13.80 -7.07 15.82
CA ARG A 564 12.49 -7.29 16.46
C ARG A 564 12.48 -8.43 17.44
N MET A 565 12.82 -9.62 16.98
CA MET A 565 12.53 -10.87 17.66
C MET A 565 13.64 -11.26 18.63
N HIS A 566 13.25 -11.84 19.77
CA HIS A 566 14.20 -12.61 20.57
C HIS A 566 14.84 -13.70 19.68
N PRO A 567 16.15 -14.02 19.83
CA PRO A 567 16.84 -15.00 18.97
C PRO A 567 16.14 -16.35 18.89
N SER A 568 15.56 -16.83 19.99
CA SER A 568 14.80 -18.10 20.01
C SER A 568 13.55 -18.08 19.14
N ILE A 569 12.95 -16.91 18.88
CA ILE A 569 11.83 -16.78 17.95
C ILE A 569 12.36 -16.72 16.51
N ALA A 570 13.44 -15.99 16.30
CA ALA A 570 13.98 -15.72 14.97
C ALA A 570 14.64 -16.94 14.30
N SER A 571 15.19 -17.90 15.09
CA SER A 571 16.06 -18.99 14.58
C SER A 571 15.36 -19.86 13.53
N TRP A 572 14.17 -20.38 13.81
CA TRP A 572 13.47 -21.24 12.87
C TRP A 572 12.99 -20.49 11.62
N PRO A 573 12.33 -19.29 11.72
CA PRO A 573 11.98 -18.53 10.52
C PRO A 573 13.20 -18.13 9.68
N ALA A 574 14.32 -17.79 10.29
CA ALA A 574 15.56 -17.46 9.57
C ALA A 574 16.06 -18.65 8.73
N ALA A 575 16.09 -19.84 9.31
CA ALA A 575 16.49 -21.05 8.60
C ALA A 575 15.48 -21.43 7.50
N GLN A 576 14.19 -21.45 7.83
CA GLN A 576 13.13 -21.95 6.97
C GLN A 576 12.83 -21.06 5.76
N PHE A 577 12.86 -19.74 5.94
CA PHE A 577 12.41 -18.79 4.90
C PHE A 577 13.52 -17.95 4.29
N TYR A 578 14.66 -17.81 4.97
CA TYR A 578 15.76 -16.93 4.55
C TYR A 578 17.11 -17.62 4.41
N GLY A 579 17.13 -18.97 4.43
CA GLY A 579 18.33 -19.77 4.24
C GLY A 579 19.40 -19.52 5.31
N GLY A 580 19.00 -19.20 6.54
CA GLY A 580 19.90 -18.91 7.66
C GLY A 580 20.64 -17.58 7.57
N ARG A 581 20.33 -16.73 6.60
CA ARG A 581 21.06 -15.47 6.34
C ARG A 581 20.65 -14.29 7.23
N LEU A 582 19.73 -14.47 8.19
CA LEU A 582 19.33 -13.43 9.12
C LEU A 582 20.19 -13.44 10.38
N ALA A 583 20.93 -12.38 10.60
CA ALA A 583 21.63 -12.10 11.83
C ALA A 583 20.73 -11.37 12.85
N ASN A 584 21.02 -11.53 14.12
CA ASN A 584 20.37 -10.80 15.20
C ASN A 584 21.21 -9.55 15.54
N ALA A 585 20.58 -8.41 15.69
CA ALA A 585 21.24 -7.21 16.19
C ALA A 585 21.61 -7.39 17.68
N ASP A 586 22.66 -6.73 18.15
CA ASP A 586 23.21 -6.92 19.52
C ASP A 586 22.15 -6.74 20.62
N HIS A 587 21.33 -5.70 20.52
CA HIS A 587 20.30 -5.41 21.53
C HIS A 587 19.18 -6.46 21.63
N VAL A 588 18.98 -7.33 20.62
CA VAL A 588 18.00 -8.42 20.70
C VAL A 588 18.59 -9.69 21.31
N LEU A 589 19.93 -9.81 21.36
CA LEU A 589 20.60 -10.95 22.01
C LEU A 589 20.33 -10.99 23.52
N THR A 590 20.18 -9.83 24.14
CA THR A 590 19.85 -9.68 25.57
C THR A 590 18.39 -9.33 25.81
N ARG A 591 17.54 -9.46 24.79
CA ARG A 591 16.12 -9.11 24.87
C ARG A 591 15.37 -10.11 25.75
N ASN A 592 14.90 -9.66 26.91
CA ASN A 592 14.14 -10.45 27.86
C ASN A 592 12.78 -9.76 28.14
N LEU A 593 11.80 -10.54 28.53
CA LEU A 593 10.56 -10.04 29.11
C LEU A 593 10.86 -9.19 30.36
N PRO A 594 9.99 -8.25 30.72
CA PRO A 594 10.10 -7.47 31.97
C PRO A 594 10.37 -8.37 33.18
N GLN A 595 11.08 -7.82 34.19
CA GLN A 595 11.40 -8.54 35.43
C GLN A 595 10.16 -9.19 36.04
N GLY A 596 10.27 -10.45 36.49
CA GLY A 596 9.16 -11.24 37.01
C GLY A 596 8.41 -12.10 35.97
N LEU A 597 8.58 -11.86 34.67
CA LEU A 597 7.98 -12.68 33.60
C LEU A 597 9.01 -13.59 32.93
N SER A 598 10.27 -13.18 32.84
CA SER A 598 11.32 -13.90 32.11
C SER A 598 11.58 -15.32 32.62
N SER A 599 11.37 -15.59 33.90
CA SER A 599 11.50 -16.96 34.50
C SER A 599 10.27 -17.84 34.23
N SER A 600 9.11 -17.23 34.03
CA SER A 600 7.82 -17.92 33.93
C SER A 600 7.36 -18.12 32.49
N VAL A 601 7.66 -17.17 31.60
CA VAL A 601 7.20 -17.17 30.22
C VAL A 601 8.37 -17.44 29.29
N PRO A 602 8.35 -18.57 28.53
CA PRO A 602 9.42 -18.89 27.60
C PRO A 602 9.40 -17.91 26.42
N SER A 603 10.57 -17.59 25.85
CA SER A 603 10.65 -16.74 24.64
C SER A 603 10.03 -17.42 23.40
N TYR A 604 10.08 -18.76 23.36
CA TYR A 604 9.40 -19.57 22.35
C TYR A 604 8.87 -20.85 23.00
N ALA A 605 7.63 -21.23 22.68
CA ALA A 605 7.03 -22.49 23.09
C ALA A 605 6.04 -22.99 22.04
N PHE A 606 6.03 -24.32 21.87
CA PHE A 606 4.96 -25.03 21.18
C PHE A 606 4.10 -25.75 22.23
N VAL A 607 2.82 -25.38 22.29
CA VAL A 607 1.86 -26.00 23.22
C VAL A 607 1.07 -27.06 22.47
N ASP A 608 1.28 -28.32 22.84
CA ASP A 608 0.52 -29.41 22.25
C ASP A 608 -0.90 -29.47 22.84
N VAL A 609 -1.89 -29.20 22.01
CA VAL A 609 -3.31 -29.18 22.38
C VAL A 609 -4.03 -30.35 21.72
N ALA A 610 -4.26 -31.40 22.53
CA ALA A 610 -4.93 -32.62 22.09
C ALA A 610 -6.47 -32.40 22.05
N SER A 611 -6.98 -31.97 20.91
CA SER A 611 -8.43 -31.71 20.71
C SER A 611 -8.81 -31.87 19.26
N VAL A 612 -10.10 -31.88 18.96
CA VAL A 612 -10.61 -31.99 17.57
C VAL A 612 -11.17 -30.63 17.11
N GLU A 613 -10.83 -30.22 15.89
CA GLU A 613 -11.36 -29.02 15.26
C GLU A 613 -12.86 -29.18 14.93
N SER A 614 -13.61 -28.09 14.92
CA SER A 614 -15.01 -28.02 14.54
C SER A 614 -15.19 -27.24 13.22
N GLY A 615 -16.27 -27.55 12.49
CA GLY A 615 -16.66 -26.80 11.30
C GLY A 615 -17.34 -25.50 11.67
N GLY A 616 -16.90 -24.40 11.05
CA GLY A 616 -17.60 -23.12 11.07
C GLY A 616 -18.48 -22.92 9.83
N VAL A 617 -19.14 -21.78 9.72
CA VAL A 617 -19.90 -21.40 8.52
C VAL A 617 -18.94 -21.32 7.32
N GLY A 618 -19.27 -22.00 6.23
CA GLY A 618 -18.43 -22.10 5.04
C GLY A 618 -17.17 -22.95 5.27
N LYS A 619 -16.03 -22.48 4.73
CA LYS A 619 -14.72 -23.18 4.85
C LYS A 619 -13.97 -22.87 6.16
N SER A 620 -14.47 -21.98 7.02
CA SER A 620 -13.78 -21.56 8.24
C SER A 620 -13.86 -22.63 9.32
N LYS A 621 -12.76 -22.83 10.06
CA LYS A 621 -12.61 -23.81 11.13
C LYS A 621 -12.36 -23.12 12.47
N TRP A 622 -12.65 -23.82 13.58
CA TRP A 622 -12.34 -23.36 14.93
C TRP A 622 -12.07 -24.54 15.85
N ASN A 623 -11.34 -24.29 16.92
CA ASN A 623 -10.93 -25.26 17.93
C ASN A 623 -11.21 -24.67 19.31
N GLN A 624 -12.23 -25.18 20.00
CA GLN A 624 -12.65 -24.62 21.29
C GLN A 624 -11.55 -24.77 22.35
N ARG A 625 -10.84 -25.92 22.37
CA ARG A 625 -9.80 -26.14 23.36
C ARG A 625 -8.63 -25.17 23.19
N GLU A 626 -8.18 -24.94 21.95
CA GLU A 626 -7.16 -23.92 21.69
C GLU A 626 -7.65 -22.52 22.10
N ALA A 627 -8.94 -22.18 21.90
CA ALA A 627 -9.49 -20.91 22.34
C ALA A 627 -9.50 -20.78 23.87
N ASP A 628 -9.81 -21.84 24.60
CA ASP A 628 -9.82 -21.83 26.06
C ASP A 628 -8.40 -21.73 26.63
N VAL A 629 -7.43 -22.45 26.03
CA VAL A 629 -6.00 -22.38 26.39
C VAL A 629 -5.44 -20.99 26.11
N ALA A 630 -5.72 -20.43 24.92
CA ALA A 630 -5.33 -19.05 24.58
C ALA A 630 -5.88 -18.04 25.60
N CYS A 631 -7.16 -18.15 25.95
CA CYS A 631 -7.78 -17.31 26.95
C CYS A 631 -7.11 -17.42 28.33
N ALA A 632 -6.81 -18.64 28.79
CA ALA A 632 -6.14 -18.88 30.07
C ALA A 632 -4.73 -18.28 30.09
N LEU A 633 -3.94 -18.49 29.04
CA LEU A 633 -2.61 -17.90 28.87
C LEU A 633 -2.63 -16.38 28.88
N ILE A 634 -3.48 -15.79 28.07
CA ILE A 634 -3.60 -14.33 27.95
C ILE A 634 -4.04 -13.72 29.29
N ARG A 635 -5.01 -14.33 29.97
CA ARG A 635 -5.45 -13.88 31.29
C ARG A 635 -4.30 -13.94 32.31
N ALA A 636 -3.54 -15.04 32.36
CA ALA A 636 -2.38 -15.17 33.25
C ALA A 636 -1.31 -14.11 32.98
N LEU A 637 -0.98 -13.86 31.69
CA LEU A 637 -0.04 -12.83 31.27
C LEU A 637 -0.49 -11.42 31.69
N LYS A 638 -1.75 -11.07 31.42
CA LYS A 638 -2.30 -9.75 31.73
C LYS A 638 -2.49 -9.53 33.24
N THR A 639 -2.75 -10.60 34.01
CA THR A 639 -2.80 -10.50 35.48
C THR A 639 -1.43 -10.18 36.07
N LYS A 640 -0.34 -10.76 35.52
CA LYS A 640 1.02 -10.49 36.00
C LYS A 640 1.60 -9.18 35.47
N SER A 641 1.27 -8.81 34.25
CA SER A 641 1.78 -7.58 33.64
C SER A 641 0.66 -6.91 32.81
N PRO A 642 -0.14 -6.05 33.40
CA PRO A 642 -1.24 -5.34 32.71
C PRO A 642 -0.78 -4.50 31.51
N THR A 643 0.44 -3.96 31.57
CA THR A 643 1.03 -3.11 30.52
C THR A 643 1.58 -3.87 29.34
N LEU A 644 1.75 -5.20 29.47
CA LEU A 644 2.30 -6.03 28.40
C LEU A 644 1.37 -6.04 27.18
N PHE A 645 1.90 -5.73 26.00
CA PHE A 645 1.13 -5.77 24.78
C PHE A 645 1.04 -7.19 24.25
N VAL A 646 -0.06 -7.86 24.56
CA VAL A 646 -0.35 -9.25 24.18
C VAL A 646 -1.37 -9.27 23.05
N VAL A 647 -1.10 -10.05 22.01
CA VAL A 647 -2.00 -10.25 20.86
C VAL A 647 -2.20 -11.75 20.62
N CYS A 648 -3.42 -12.13 20.25
CA CYS A 648 -3.69 -13.46 19.74
C CYS A 648 -3.87 -13.44 18.23
N ILE A 649 -3.15 -14.34 17.52
CA ILE A 649 -3.20 -14.47 16.07
C ILE A 649 -3.69 -15.87 15.69
N THR A 650 -4.55 -15.96 14.66
CA THR A 650 -5.01 -17.24 14.13
C THR A 650 -5.26 -17.20 12.63
N PHE A 651 -5.35 -18.36 11.99
CA PHE A 651 -5.50 -18.51 10.54
C PHE A 651 -6.97 -18.49 10.05
N TYR A 652 -7.93 -18.52 10.97
CA TYR A 652 -9.34 -18.71 10.65
C TYR A 652 -10.24 -17.69 11.36
N SER A 653 -11.11 -17.02 10.60
CA SER A 653 -12.03 -16.03 11.16
C SER A 653 -13.04 -16.61 12.19
N ALA A 654 -13.39 -17.90 12.09
CA ALA A 654 -14.23 -18.54 13.09
C ALA A 654 -13.48 -18.67 14.44
N GLN A 655 -12.16 -18.93 14.42
CA GLN A 655 -11.32 -18.99 15.60
C GLN A 655 -11.13 -17.60 16.24
N VAL A 656 -10.99 -16.55 15.42
CA VAL A 656 -10.96 -15.16 15.93
C VAL A 656 -12.19 -14.91 16.81
N ARG A 657 -13.38 -15.27 16.32
CA ARG A 657 -14.64 -15.12 17.07
C ARG A 657 -14.71 -16.01 18.32
N ALA A 658 -14.18 -17.24 18.23
CA ALA A 658 -14.17 -18.16 19.38
C ALA A 658 -13.30 -17.65 20.52
N ILE A 659 -12.07 -17.21 20.21
CA ILE A 659 -11.14 -16.64 21.20
C ILE A 659 -11.67 -15.31 21.76
N ALA A 660 -12.18 -14.41 20.91
CA ALA A 660 -12.74 -13.15 21.36
C ALA A 660 -13.90 -13.35 22.35
N ARG A 661 -14.81 -14.32 22.11
CA ARG A 661 -15.88 -14.69 23.04
C ARG A 661 -15.34 -15.28 24.34
N ALA A 662 -14.27 -16.10 24.27
CA ALA A 662 -13.66 -16.67 25.48
C ALA A 662 -13.05 -15.58 26.36
N LEU A 663 -12.30 -14.64 25.77
CA LEU A 663 -11.73 -13.48 26.46
C LEU A 663 -12.83 -12.58 27.07
N GLN A 664 -13.88 -12.30 26.32
CA GLN A 664 -15.03 -11.50 26.82
C GLN A 664 -15.69 -12.16 28.04
N ARG A 665 -15.95 -13.48 27.99
CA ARG A 665 -16.52 -14.23 29.13
C ARG A 665 -15.59 -14.24 30.35
N ALA A 666 -14.28 -14.22 30.12
CA ALA A 666 -13.27 -14.15 31.18
C ALA A 666 -13.00 -12.73 31.70
N GLY A 667 -13.70 -11.71 31.18
CA GLY A 667 -13.54 -10.30 31.58
C GLY A 667 -12.27 -9.63 31.07
N VAL A 668 -11.56 -10.23 30.10
CA VAL A 668 -10.35 -9.66 29.49
C VAL A 668 -10.76 -8.77 28.31
N ARG A 669 -10.58 -7.45 28.45
CA ARG A 669 -11.07 -6.46 27.47
C ARG A 669 -9.98 -5.86 26.56
N ASP A 670 -8.74 -5.79 27.01
CA ASP A 670 -7.66 -5.02 26.36
C ASP A 670 -6.73 -5.91 25.53
N VAL A 671 -7.28 -6.96 24.92
CA VAL A 671 -6.50 -7.88 24.08
C VAL A 671 -7.19 -8.08 22.74
N ALA A 672 -6.51 -7.69 21.69
CA ALA A 672 -7.00 -7.88 20.34
C ALA A 672 -6.74 -9.30 19.82
N VAL A 673 -7.71 -9.84 19.08
CA VAL A 673 -7.61 -11.12 18.38
C VAL A 673 -7.69 -10.86 16.89
N HIS A 674 -6.66 -11.28 16.17
CA HIS A 674 -6.51 -10.99 14.75
C HIS A 674 -6.40 -12.25 13.90
N SER A 675 -6.79 -12.13 12.63
CA SER A 675 -6.30 -13.08 11.63
C SER A 675 -4.85 -12.73 11.27
N VAL A 676 -4.09 -13.71 10.76
CA VAL A 676 -2.72 -13.48 10.28
C VAL A 676 -2.69 -12.33 9.26
N ASP A 677 -3.64 -12.34 8.32
CA ASP A 677 -3.71 -11.34 7.25
C ASP A 677 -3.94 -9.91 7.80
N SER A 678 -4.79 -9.76 8.83
CA SER A 678 -5.10 -8.45 9.43
C SER A 678 -4.02 -7.89 10.37
N PHE A 679 -3.07 -8.72 10.83
CA PHE A 679 -1.99 -8.31 11.72
C PHE A 679 -0.64 -8.13 11.01
N GLN A 680 -0.61 -8.23 9.68
CA GLN A 680 0.59 -7.98 8.91
C GLN A 680 1.08 -6.53 9.10
N GLY A 681 2.40 -6.32 9.08
CA GLY A 681 3.03 -5.02 9.35
C GLY A 681 3.06 -4.59 10.82
N SER A 682 2.27 -5.24 11.68
CA SER A 682 2.24 -4.96 13.13
C SER A 682 3.17 -5.89 13.92
N GLU A 683 3.41 -5.56 15.20
CA GLU A 683 4.22 -6.35 16.13
C GLU A 683 3.64 -6.25 17.54
N ALA A 684 3.97 -7.20 18.41
CA ALA A 684 3.51 -7.22 19.80
C ALA A 684 4.63 -7.76 20.71
N ASP A 685 4.51 -7.50 22.02
CA ASP A 685 5.47 -8.00 22.99
C ASP A 685 5.36 -9.53 23.10
N VAL A 686 4.15 -10.04 23.24
CA VAL A 686 3.83 -11.46 23.27
C VAL A 686 2.77 -11.79 22.23
N VAL A 687 3.00 -12.85 21.47
CA VAL A 687 2.04 -13.39 20.50
C VAL A 687 1.63 -14.80 20.90
N VAL A 688 0.34 -15.02 21.05
CA VAL A 688 -0.26 -16.35 21.16
C VAL A 688 -0.84 -16.72 19.79
N CYS A 689 -0.28 -17.73 19.14
CA CYS A 689 -0.68 -18.18 17.81
C CYS A 689 -1.49 -19.46 17.88
N SER A 690 -2.75 -19.46 17.42
CA SER A 690 -3.62 -20.65 17.37
C SER A 690 -3.64 -21.24 15.96
N ALA A 691 -3.12 -22.48 15.81
CA ALA A 691 -3.07 -23.20 14.54
C ALA A 691 -4.43 -23.81 14.12
N VAL A 692 -5.30 -24.07 15.08
CA VAL A 692 -6.68 -24.57 14.91
C VAL A 692 -6.78 -26.02 14.43
N ARG A 693 -5.95 -26.41 13.44
CA ARG A 693 -6.11 -27.66 12.72
C ARG A 693 -5.69 -28.86 13.56
N SER A 694 -6.68 -29.71 13.81
CA SER A 694 -6.49 -30.97 14.55
C SER A 694 -7.53 -32.00 14.06
N ASN A 695 -7.09 -32.95 13.24
CA ASN A 695 -7.97 -33.95 12.64
C ASN A 695 -7.21 -35.21 12.19
N ALA A 696 -7.91 -36.35 12.16
CA ALA A 696 -7.33 -37.67 11.85
C ALA A 696 -6.72 -37.73 10.41
N LYS A 697 -7.19 -36.92 9.47
CA LYS A 697 -6.70 -36.89 8.08
C LYS A 697 -5.47 -36.00 7.91
N ALA A 698 -4.99 -35.36 8.96
CA ALA A 698 -3.90 -34.39 8.94
C ALA A 698 -4.07 -33.30 7.86
N ASN A 699 -5.32 -32.91 7.59
CA ASN A 699 -5.60 -31.85 6.61
C ASN A 699 -5.47 -30.49 7.29
N VAL A 700 -4.56 -29.64 6.81
CA VAL A 700 -4.24 -28.35 7.43
C VAL A 700 -4.84 -27.13 6.70
N GLY A 701 -5.42 -27.29 5.50
CA GLY A 701 -6.12 -26.22 4.79
C GLY A 701 -5.26 -24.95 4.64
N PHE A 702 -5.77 -23.79 5.07
CA PHE A 702 -5.07 -22.48 4.95
C PHE A 702 -3.74 -22.40 5.71
N LEU A 703 -3.51 -23.28 6.69
CA LEU A 703 -2.26 -23.36 7.43
C LEU A 703 -1.09 -23.87 6.55
N SER A 704 -1.39 -24.50 5.39
CA SER A 704 -0.38 -24.93 4.42
C SER A 704 0.39 -23.79 3.76
N ASP A 705 -0.12 -22.55 3.84
CA ASP A 705 0.52 -21.38 3.24
C ASP A 705 1.73 -20.95 4.09
N LYS A 706 2.93 -21.21 3.56
CA LYS A 706 4.22 -20.90 4.20
C LYS A 706 4.35 -19.41 4.55
N ARG A 707 3.78 -18.54 3.74
CA ARG A 707 3.88 -17.07 3.92
C ARG A 707 3.06 -16.62 5.13
N ARG A 708 1.84 -17.18 5.30
CA ARG A 708 1.04 -16.94 6.51
C ARG A 708 1.74 -17.44 7.76
N LEU A 709 2.37 -18.61 7.68
CA LEU A 709 3.14 -19.17 8.80
C LEU A 709 4.30 -18.24 9.17
N ASN A 710 5.07 -17.77 8.18
CA ASN A 710 6.14 -16.81 8.41
C ASN A 710 5.65 -15.53 9.10
N VAL A 711 4.55 -14.96 8.61
CA VAL A 711 3.98 -13.75 9.22
C VAL A 711 3.55 -14.03 10.66
N ALA A 712 2.81 -15.11 10.93
CA ALA A 712 2.31 -15.42 12.26
C ALA A 712 3.43 -15.57 13.29
N LEU A 713 4.53 -16.26 12.93
CA LEU A 713 5.63 -16.59 13.84
C LEU A 713 6.63 -15.45 14.04
N THR A 714 6.58 -14.39 13.24
CA THR A 714 7.56 -13.29 13.27
C THR A 714 6.99 -11.97 13.81
N ARG A 715 5.84 -12.01 14.49
CA ARG A 715 5.22 -10.78 15.05
C ARG A 715 5.65 -10.45 16.46
N ALA A 716 6.14 -11.44 17.21
CA ALA A 716 6.50 -11.27 18.62
C ALA A 716 7.89 -10.65 18.81
N LYS A 717 8.02 -9.78 19.83
CA LYS A 717 9.30 -9.23 20.27
C LYS A 717 9.98 -10.15 21.29
N TYR A 718 9.26 -10.51 22.34
CA TYR A 718 9.82 -11.22 23.52
C TYR A 718 9.41 -12.68 23.61
N SER A 719 8.14 -13.00 23.31
CA SER A 719 7.62 -14.36 23.43
C SER A 719 6.63 -14.70 22.34
N SER A 720 6.81 -15.87 21.74
CA SER A 720 5.90 -16.48 20.75
C SER A 720 5.45 -17.84 21.25
N ILE A 721 4.15 -17.99 21.52
CA ILE A 721 3.54 -19.23 22.02
C ILE A 721 2.62 -19.78 20.94
N VAL A 722 2.96 -20.92 20.37
CA VAL A 722 2.20 -21.59 19.31
C VAL A 722 1.33 -22.69 19.90
N LEU A 723 0.01 -22.61 19.72
CA LEU A 723 -0.95 -23.63 20.12
C LEU A 723 -1.31 -24.48 18.91
N GLY A 724 -1.26 -25.79 19.00
CA GLY A 724 -1.65 -26.68 17.91
C GLY A 724 -1.51 -28.17 18.23
N SER A 725 -2.04 -29.02 17.38
CA SER A 725 -1.91 -30.46 17.48
C SER A 725 -0.59 -30.94 16.90
N ARG A 726 0.34 -31.39 17.75
CA ARG A 726 1.62 -31.96 17.33
C ARG A 726 1.42 -33.08 16.31
N ASP A 727 0.49 -34.00 16.58
CA ASP A 727 0.22 -35.16 15.71
C ASP A 727 -0.24 -34.71 14.31
N THR A 728 -1.23 -33.79 14.22
CA THR A 728 -1.74 -33.31 12.94
C THR A 728 -0.66 -32.56 12.14
N LEU A 729 0.11 -31.69 12.78
CA LEU A 729 1.11 -30.85 12.10
C LEU A 729 2.34 -31.69 11.64
N SER A 730 2.71 -32.73 12.38
CA SER A 730 3.81 -33.62 11.98
C SER A 730 3.45 -34.49 10.77
N ARG A 731 2.17 -34.91 10.65
CA ARG A 731 1.70 -35.83 9.59
C ARG A 731 1.10 -35.17 8.37
N CYS A 732 0.97 -33.84 8.35
CA CYS A 732 0.17 -33.12 7.35
C CYS A 732 0.78 -33.03 5.92
N GLY A 733 1.97 -33.58 5.70
CA GLY A 733 2.64 -33.51 4.38
C GLY A 733 3.15 -32.13 3.98
N VAL A 734 3.08 -31.12 4.87
CA VAL A 734 3.62 -29.77 4.65
C VAL A 734 4.95 -29.65 5.38
N ASP A 735 6.05 -29.62 4.62
CA ASP A 735 7.42 -29.65 5.17
C ASP A 735 7.68 -28.56 6.21
N ALA A 736 7.18 -27.34 5.98
CA ALA A 736 7.36 -26.24 6.92
C ALA A 736 6.70 -26.50 8.28
N LEU A 737 5.50 -27.11 8.32
CA LEU A 737 4.79 -27.42 9.56
C LEU A 737 5.45 -28.58 10.30
N ARG A 738 5.89 -29.61 9.56
CA ARG A 738 6.67 -30.72 10.12
C ARG A 738 7.97 -30.21 10.74
N SER A 739 8.75 -29.43 9.97
CA SER A 739 10.01 -28.82 10.43
C SER A 739 9.82 -27.92 11.67
N LEU A 740 8.68 -27.19 11.76
CA LEU A 740 8.36 -26.39 12.95
C LEU A 740 8.22 -27.26 14.21
N VAL A 741 7.53 -28.38 14.10
CA VAL A 741 7.35 -29.32 15.22
C VAL A 741 8.66 -30.04 15.56
N GLU A 742 9.44 -30.43 14.56
CA GLU A 742 10.76 -31.06 14.73
C GLU A 742 11.75 -30.10 15.42
N ASP A 743 11.80 -28.82 15.00
CA ASP A 743 12.62 -27.78 15.65
C ASP A 743 12.19 -27.58 17.12
N ALA A 744 10.88 -27.49 17.36
CA ALA A 744 10.37 -27.35 18.72
C ALA A 744 10.72 -28.57 19.61
N ALA A 745 10.70 -29.79 19.05
CA ALA A 745 11.10 -31.00 19.75
C ALA A 745 12.61 -31.02 20.00
N ALA A 746 13.42 -30.69 19.00
CA ALA A 746 14.88 -30.67 19.13
C ALA A 746 15.38 -29.65 20.18
N ARG A 747 14.62 -28.57 20.34
CA ARG A 747 14.93 -27.51 21.33
C ARG A 747 14.28 -27.73 22.70
N ASP A 748 13.57 -28.83 22.89
CA ASP A 748 12.86 -29.18 24.13
C ASP A 748 11.89 -28.05 24.60
N VAL A 749 11.17 -27.45 23.64
CA VAL A 749 10.21 -26.36 23.91
C VAL A 749 8.76 -26.78 23.66
N ILE A 750 8.49 -28.08 23.49
CA ILE A 750 7.13 -28.60 23.44
C ILE A 750 6.64 -28.78 24.87
N VAL A 751 5.55 -28.11 25.20
CA VAL A 751 4.96 -28.12 26.54
C VAL A 751 3.49 -28.53 26.51
N SER A 752 2.98 -29.08 27.61
CA SER A 752 1.56 -29.35 27.73
C SER A 752 0.78 -28.07 28.03
N GLU A 753 -0.49 -28.06 27.66
CA GLU A 753 -1.40 -26.91 27.92
C GLU A 753 -1.53 -26.59 29.42
N HIS A 754 -1.43 -27.62 30.30
CA HIS A 754 -1.51 -27.44 31.77
C HIS A 754 -0.22 -26.86 32.34
N ASP A 755 0.93 -27.33 31.85
CA ASP A 755 2.22 -26.94 32.41
C ASP A 755 2.57 -25.52 32.12
N ILE A 756 2.29 -25.02 30.88
CA ILE A 756 2.57 -23.63 30.52
C ILE A 756 1.73 -22.66 31.32
N VAL A 757 0.42 -22.93 31.50
CA VAL A 757 -0.46 -22.06 32.29
C VAL A 757 -0.04 -22.06 33.75
N ARG A 758 0.25 -23.24 34.33
CA ARG A 758 0.74 -23.36 35.72
C ARG A 758 2.07 -22.65 35.92
N ARG A 759 3.00 -22.76 34.99
CA ARG A 759 4.31 -22.10 35.04
C ARG A 759 4.14 -20.57 35.08
N ILE A 760 3.22 -20.00 34.26
CA ILE A 760 2.94 -18.56 34.26
C ILE A 760 2.26 -18.12 35.58
N ILE A 761 1.37 -18.93 36.16
CA ILE A 761 0.62 -18.53 37.36
C ILE A 761 1.48 -18.67 38.62
N ARG A 762 2.30 -19.74 38.75
CA ARG A 762 3.02 -20.05 40.00
C ARG A 762 4.27 -19.20 40.24
N ASN A 763 4.97 -18.81 39.18
CA ASN A 763 6.18 -17.99 39.27
C ASN A 763 5.87 -16.51 39.02
#